data_e4bb6e768cf91308973fe35841408836
#
_entry.id   e4bb6e768cf91308973fe35841408836
#
_cell.length_a   1.000
_cell.length_b   1.000
_cell.length_c   1.000
_cell.angle_alpha   90.00
_cell.angle_beta   90.00
_cell.angle_gamma   90.00
#
_symmetry.space_group_name_H-M   'P 1'
#
loop_
_entity.id
_entity.type
_entity.pdbx_description
1 polymer ?
#
loop_
_entity_poly.entity_id
_entity_poly.type
_entity_poly.pdbx_seq_one_letter_code
_entity_poly.pdbx_strand_id
1 'polypeptide(L)'
;MSRSRPSPRSVRGLLLGLALLAGLAASAARSAGFEAVAIDVFPPQVQLDSSLDRQRIVVRARAADGRTLDITAAAEIVLTNAALAAVERSPDGAMVKPVADGDGGIRVTHAGHTVEVPLRVVSASTPAPLSFRLDVMPVFSRAGCNMGSCHGAARGKDGFNLSLFGFDPAGDYHRLTRELPGRRIDLASPRESLLILKSVGGVPHTGGKRFEPDSDLANRLIRWIEAGAPDDPGSDPQAGVPKLVALDLYPPTSLVEGEKAVQQLVAVARFTDGTDRDVTDLCWYSSNNDRTIAVSPAGTTTSGVRGEAFVMARYDTITVGVPLVVIPRNLEFTYPDEPPLPGATEGAQAIDELVAAKLRSLRIAPSEICDDETFLRRVTLDLTGLLPTPAERAGFLADADPAKRARTVDELMARKEFTELWVMRWAEILQIRSQGNDVSPKGAILYHQWLDRRIAANEPVDKMVHDLLIASGGTFANPPTNYFQLERNTLKLAENVAQAFLGMRIQCAQCHNHPFDRWTMDDYYGFAAFFTQIGRKRGADPRETIVFDSGGGEMQHPVTKKPTPPKFLGGEAPTIGDRGRRQAVAEWITSPDNPYFAKHVANIAWTHFFGRGIVHEPDDARVSNPPANAPLLAELGRRLAASGWDFRGLVRDICTSRTYQRSCEPNDTNRLDDTNFSHAAVRRPRAEVLLDVLAQVTETKHKFPGLPLGARAVQVADGRTSNYFLTTFGRATREDVCS
;
A
#
# COMPACT_ATOMS: atom_id res chain seq x y z
N MET A 1 21.81 -68.69 11.12
CA MET A 1 20.57 -67.97 11.39
C MET A 1 20.66 -66.57 10.77
N SER A 2 20.16 -66.43 9.56
CA SER A 2 20.21 -65.21 8.75
C SER A 2 18.99 -64.35 9.07
N ARG A 3 19.19 -63.16 9.66
CA ARG A 3 18.09 -62.16 9.82
C ARG A 3 18.06 -61.25 8.58
N SER A 4 17.00 -61.37 7.81
CA SER A 4 16.72 -60.49 6.66
C SER A 4 16.35 -59.10 7.17
N ARG A 5 17.06 -58.06 6.68
CA ARG A 5 16.71 -56.63 6.87
C ARG A 5 15.54 -56.26 5.92
N PRO A 6 14.53 -55.51 6.37
CA PRO A 6 13.46 -55.07 5.50
C PRO A 6 13.95 -54.00 4.50
N SER A 7 13.39 -54.04 3.30
CA SER A 7 13.77 -53.14 2.19
C SER A 7 13.37 -51.68 2.44
N PRO A 8 14.15 -50.69 1.94
CA PRO A 8 13.86 -49.27 2.20
C PRO A 8 12.55 -48.73 1.59
N ARG A 9 11.86 -49.52 0.76
CA ARG A 9 10.54 -49.13 0.17
C ARG A 9 9.39 -49.26 1.16
N SER A 10 9.40 -50.17 2.10
CA SER A 10 8.35 -50.37 3.09
C SER A 10 8.32 -49.28 4.19
N VAL A 11 9.48 -48.71 4.51
CA VAL A 11 9.59 -47.64 5.55
C VAL A 11 9.08 -46.29 5.04
N ARG A 12 9.28 -45.98 3.75
CA ARG A 12 8.74 -44.72 3.16
C ARG A 12 7.22 -44.72 3.06
N GLY A 13 6.57 -45.82 2.74
CA GLY A 13 5.12 -45.96 2.73
C GLY A 13 4.48 -45.78 4.11
N LEU A 14 5.15 -46.32 5.17
CA LEU A 14 4.67 -46.23 6.54
C LEU A 14 4.81 -44.80 7.12
N LEU A 15 5.89 -44.10 6.77
CA LEU A 15 6.12 -42.72 7.22
C LEU A 15 5.18 -41.71 6.51
N LEU A 16 4.84 -41.93 5.22
CA LEU A 16 3.85 -41.13 4.53
C LEU A 16 2.43 -41.38 5.09
N GLY A 17 2.07 -42.60 5.38
CA GLY A 17 0.78 -42.95 6.00
C GLY A 17 0.62 -42.37 7.42
N LEU A 18 1.69 -42.35 8.22
CA LEU A 18 1.70 -41.74 9.55
C LEU A 18 1.64 -40.22 9.50
N ALA A 19 2.25 -39.58 8.51
CA ALA A 19 2.20 -38.14 8.32
C ALA A 19 0.79 -37.69 7.85
N LEU A 20 0.14 -38.45 6.97
CA LEU A 20 -1.25 -38.22 6.57
C LEU A 20 -2.24 -38.43 7.74
N LEU A 21 -2.07 -39.45 8.53
CA LEU A 21 -2.90 -39.72 9.72
C LEU A 21 -2.69 -38.67 10.82
N ALA A 22 -1.46 -38.19 11.01
CA ALA A 22 -1.15 -37.10 11.94
C ALA A 22 -1.71 -35.76 11.45
N GLY A 23 -1.71 -35.51 10.14
CA GLY A 23 -2.33 -34.32 9.51
C GLY A 23 -3.87 -34.34 9.66
N LEU A 24 -4.50 -35.49 9.43
CA LEU A 24 -5.95 -35.68 9.60
C LEU A 24 -6.38 -35.57 11.08
N ALA A 25 -5.58 -36.14 12.00
CA ALA A 25 -5.84 -36.03 13.43
C ALA A 25 -5.63 -34.59 13.96
N ALA A 26 -4.66 -33.84 13.44
CA ALA A 26 -4.46 -32.45 13.78
C ALA A 26 -5.55 -31.53 13.19
N SER A 27 -6.11 -31.87 12.02
CA SER A 27 -7.25 -31.18 11.42
C SER A 27 -8.55 -31.47 12.21
N ALA A 28 -8.78 -32.72 12.60
CA ALA A 28 -9.93 -33.10 13.40
C ALA A 28 -9.90 -32.50 14.83
N ALA A 29 -8.73 -32.40 15.45
CA ALA A 29 -8.57 -31.75 16.76
C ALA A 29 -8.78 -30.22 16.70
N ARG A 30 -8.57 -29.58 15.54
CA ARG A 30 -8.82 -28.15 15.34
C ARG A 30 -10.28 -27.81 15.09
N SER A 31 -11.09 -28.75 14.61
CA SER A 31 -12.53 -28.56 14.39
C SER A 31 -13.37 -28.77 15.65
N ALA A 32 -12.82 -29.33 16.72
CA ALA A 32 -13.52 -29.49 18.00
C ALA A 32 -13.76 -28.09 18.63
N GLY A 33 -14.98 -27.55 18.45
CA GLY A 33 -15.39 -26.23 18.94
C GLY A 33 -15.58 -25.15 17.86
N PHE A 34 -15.36 -25.45 16.57
CA PHE A 34 -15.70 -24.56 15.45
C PHE A 34 -17.02 -25.01 14.83
N GLU A 35 -18.10 -24.28 15.10
CA GLU A 35 -19.40 -24.51 14.51
C GLU A 35 -19.55 -23.67 13.24
N ALA A 36 -19.56 -24.32 12.08
CA ALA A 36 -19.76 -23.66 10.81
C ALA A 36 -21.23 -23.28 10.60
N VAL A 37 -21.49 -22.02 10.30
CA VAL A 37 -22.82 -21.52 9.88
C VAL A 37 -22.91 -21.36 8.37
N ALA A 38 -21.78 -21.35 7.66
CA ALA A 38 -21.70 -21.30 6.20
C ALA A 38 -20.33 -21.79 5.72
N ILE A 39 -20.27 -22.17 4.44
CA ILE A 39 -19.03 -22.43 3.73
C ILE A 39 -18.91 -21.51 2.50
N ASP A 40 -17.69 -21.08 2.19
CA ASP A 40 -17.33 -20.36 0.97
C ASP A 40 -16.38 -21.22 0.17
N VAL A 41 -16.52 -21.19 -1.16
CA VAL A 41 -15.63 -21.90 -2.08
C VAL A 41 -14.93 -20.89 -3.00
N PHE A 42 -13.64 -21.03 -3.16
CA PHE A 42 -12.82 -20.11 -3.96
C PHE A 42 -11.98 -20.85 -5.01
N PRO A 43 -11.91 -20.32 -6.24
CA PRO A 43 -12.67 -19.18 -6.75
C PRO A 43 -14.18 -19.48 -6.86
N PRO A 44 -15.04 -18.44 -7.02
CA PRO A 44 -16.50 -18.64 -7.10
C PRO A 44 -16.98 -19.26 -8.42
N GLN A 45 -16.12 -19.35 -9.40
CA GLN A 45 -16.32 -20.04 -10.68
C GLN A 45 -15.00 -20.63 -11.15
N VAL A 46 -15.05 -21.66 -11.98
CA VAL A 46 -13.87 -22.32 -12.56
C VAL A 46 -14.01 -22.36 -14.08
N GLN A 47 -13.02 -21.81 -14.76
CA GLN A 47 -12.87 -21.92 -16.21
C GLN A 47 -11.53 -22.57 -16.53
N LEU A 48 -11.52 -23.56 -17.43
CA LEU A 48 -10.33 -24.27 -17.86
C LEU A 48 -10.26 -24.19 -19.40
N ASP A 49 -9.27 -23.47 -19.92
CA ASP A 49 -9.21 -23.06 -21.33
C ASP A 49 -8.18 -23.84 -22.17
N SER A 50 -7.53 -24.87 -21.61
CA SER A 50 -6.59 -25.72 -22.31
C SER A 50 -6.32 -27.04 -21.58
N SER A 51 -5.70 -28.01 -22.23
CA SER A 51 -5.30 -29.28 -21.63
C SER A 51 -4.26 -29.16 -20.52
N LEU A 52 -3.53 -28.06 -20.47
CA LEU A 52 -2.50 -27.78 -19.46
C LEU A 52 -3.02 -26.90 -18.31
N ASP A 53 -4.25 -26.45 -18.42
CA ASP A 53 -4.86 -25.60 -17.40
C ASP A 53 -5.21 -26.39 -16.16
N ARG A 54 -5.31 -25.67 -15.03
CA ARG A 54 -5.66 -26.25 -13.74
C ARG A 54 -6.15 -25.14 -12.82
N GLN A 55 -7.09 -25.46 -11.95
CA GLN A 55 -7.60 -24.53 -10.96
C GLN A 55 -7.58 -25.14 -9.56
N ARG A 56 -6.90 -24.47 -8.63
CA ARG A 56 -6.92 -24.80 -7.21
C ARG A 56 -8.22 -24.37 -6.60
N ILE A 57 -8.83 -25.22 -5.79
CA ILE A 57 -10.05 -24.95 -5.02
C ILE A 57 -9.66 -24.85 -3.55
N VAL A 58 -10.13 -23.80 -2.89
CA VAL A 58 -10.05 -23.63 -1.43
C VAL A 58 -11.46 -23.53 -0.86
N VAL A 59 -11.69 -24.26 0.22
CA VAL A 59 -12.95 -24.27 0.94
C VAL A 59 -12.75 -23.70 2.33
N ARG A 60 -13.54 -22.68 2.69
CA ARG A 60 -13.47 -21.98 3.95
C ARG A 60 -14.80 -22.10 4.70
N ALA A 61 -14.77 -22.53 5.94
CA ALA A 61 -15.91 -22.45 6.84
C ALA A 61 -15.94 -21.10 7.55
N ARG A 62 -17.15 -20.58 7.81
CA ARG A 62 -17.39 -19.38 8.62
C ARG A 62 -18.23 -19.72 9.83
N ALA A 63 -17.83 -19.24 11.01
CA ALA A 63 -18.61 -19.28 12.24
C ALA A 63 -19.51 -18.04 12.37
N ALA A 64 -20.53 -18.10 13.26
CA ALA A 64 -21.47 -17.01 13.51
C ALA A 64 -20.77 -15.70 13.99
N ASP A 65 -19.66 -15.83 14.69
CA ASP A 65 -18.86 -14.71 15.19
C ASP A 65 -17.82 -14.17 14.19
N GLY A 66 -17.85 -14.66 12.94
CA GLY A 66 -17.01 -14.23 11.83
C GLY A 66 -15.66 -14.97 11.74
N ARG A 67 -15.32 -15.85 12.69
CA ARG A 67 -14.09 -16.68 12.56
C ARG A 67 -14.16 -17.54 11.31
N THR A 68 -12.98 -17.77 10.71
CA THR A 68 -12.83 -18.56 9.49
C THR A 68 -11.85 -19.71 9.70
N LEU A 69 -12.07 -20.82 8.99
CA LEU A 69 -11.22 -21.98 9.02
C LEU A 69 -11.10 -22.60 7.62
N ASP A 70 -9.88 -22.85 7.18
CA ASP A 70 -9.64 -23.63 5.95
C ASP A 70 -10.02 -25.09 6.20
N ILE A 71 -11.03 -25.54 5.50
CA ILE A 71 -11.57 -26.91 5.58
C ILE A 71 -11.40 -27.69 4.29
N THR A 72 -10.55 -27.23 3.38
CA THR A 72 -10.37 -27.82 2.03
C THR A 72 -10.06 -29.31 2.11
N ALA A 73 -9.24 -29.74 3.06
CA ALA A 73 -8.91 -31.15 3.27
C ALA A 73 -10.10 -31.98 3.81
N ALA A 74 -11.02 -31.37 4.55
CA ALA A 74 -12.15 -32.02 5.20
C ALA A 74 -13.45 -31.96 4.40
N ALA A 75 -13.56 -31.01 3.45
CA ALA A 75 -14.73 -30.85 2.61
C ALA A 75 -14.83 -31.97 1.56
N GLU A 76 -16.04 -32.43 1.29
CA GLU A 76 -16.32 -33.30 0.15
C GLU A 76 -16.44 -32.43 -1.12
N ILE A 77 -15.68 -32.75 -2.14
CA ILE A 77 -15.65 -32.02 -3.43
C ILE A 77 -15.95 -33.02 -4.53
N VAL A 78 -17.08 -32.88 -5.20
CA VAL A 78 -17.59 -33.80 -6.24
C VAL A 78 -17.99 -33.02 -7.48
N LEU A 79 -17.58 -33.51 -8.64
CA LEU A 79 -18.04 -32.97 -9.92
C LEU A 79 -19.46 -33.42 -10.23
N THR A 80 -20.32 -32.50 -10.67
CA THR A 80 -21.69 -32.85 -11.11
C THR A 80 -21.67 -33.66 -12.41
N ASN A 81 -20.60 -33.51 -13.20
CA ASN A 81 -20.28 -34.30 -14.37
C ASN A 81 -18.80 -34.72 -14.35
N ALA A 82 -18.52 -35.94 -13.93
CA ALA A 82 -17.17 -36.48 -13.80
C ALA A 82 -16.43 -36.66 -15.16
N ALA A 83 -17.13 -36.57 -16.29
CA ALA A 83 -16.49 -36.66 -17.61
C ALA A 83 -15.77 -35.38 -18.02
N LEU A 84 -16.09 -34.22 -17.41
CA LEU A 84 -15.54 -32.92 -17.80
C LEU A 84 -14.15 -32.65 -17.21
N ALA A 85 -13.92 -33.09 -15.97
CA ALA A 85 -12.69 -32.75 -15.24
C ALA A 85 -12.33 -33.86 -14.25
N ALA A 86 -11.11 -33.79 -13.69
CA ALA A 86 -10.66 -34.61 -12.59
C ALA A 86 -10.30 -33.74 -11.38
N VAL A 87 -10.61 -34.19 -10.18
CA VAL A 87 -10.21 -33.53 -8.92
C VAL A 87 -9.09 -34.29 -8.26
N GLU A 88 -7.91 -33.71 -8.22
CA GLU A 88 -6.75 -34.25 -7.50
C GLU A 88 -6.60 -33.54 -6.14
N ARG A 89 -6.47 -34.31 -5.08
CA ARG A 89 -6.23 -33.77 -3.73
C ARG A 89 -4.76 -33.75 -3.39
N SER A 90 -4.30 -32.65 -2.82
CA SER A 90 -2.92 -32.48 -2.32
C SER A 90 -2.95 -31.82 -0.94
N PRO A 91 -1.82 -31.78 -0.20
CA PRO A 91 -1.72 -31.02 1.04
C PRO A 91 -2.05 -29.52 0.87
N ASP A 92 -1.81 -28.97 -0.32
CA ASP A 92 -2.00 -27.56 -0.65
C ASP A 92 -3.41 -27.25 -1.24
N GLY A 93 -4.35 -28.21 -1.17
CA GLY A 93 -5.72 -28.03 -1.62
C GLY A 93 -6.23 -29.11 -2.58
N ALA A 94 -7.32 -28.81 -3.27
CA ALA A 94 -7.89 -29.63 -4.33
C ALA A 94 -7.62 -28.95 -5.68
N MET A 95 -7.13 -29.71 -6.64
CA MET A 95 -6.78 -29.24 -7.99
C MET A 95 -7.76 -29.82 -9.01
N VAL A 96 -8.47 -28.99 -9.75
CA VAL A 96 -9.33 -29.38 -10.86
C VAL A 96 -8.55 -29.30 -12.16
N LYS A 97 -8.58 -30.40 -12.95
CA LYS A 97 -7.89 -30.51 -14.24
C LYS A 97 -8.88 -30.87 -15.35
N PRO A 98 -8.76 -30.34 -16.58
CA PRO A 98 -9.67 -30.63 -17.68
C PRO A 98 -9.54 -32.07 -18.16
N VAL A 99 -10.65 -32.66 -18.62
CA VAL A 99 -10.72 -33.99 -19.26
C VAL A 99 -11.45 -33.90 -20.58
N ALA A 100 -12.60 -33.21 -20.64
CA ALA A 100 -13.38 -33.01 -21.85
C ALA A 100 -14.09 -31.66 -21.83
N ASP A 101 -14.39 -31.11 -23.01
CA ASP A 101 -15.11 -29.85 -23.14
C ASP A 101 -16.56 -29.95 -22.67
N GLY A 102 -17.07 -28.87 -22.07
CA GLY A 102 -18.47 -28.75 -21.63
C GLY A 102 -18.66 -27.90 -20.41
N ASP A 103 -19.92 -27.76 -20.01
CA ASP A 103 -20.36 -27.02 -18.82
C ASP A 103 -20.85 -27.98 -17.75
N GLY A 104 -20.56 -27.66 -16.47
CA GLY A 104 -20.95 -28.47 -15.32
C GLY A 104 -20.80 -27.69 -14.02
N GLY A 105 -20.67 -28.41 -12.92
CA GLY A 105 -20.50 -27.80 -11.58
C GLY A 105 -19.59 -28.62 -10.69
N ILE A 106 -19.05 -27.95 -9.67
CA ILE A 106 -18.31 -28.54 -8.58
C ILE A 106 -19.16 -28.38 -7.33
N ARG A 107 -19.67 -29.49 -6.80
CA ARG A 107 -20.45 -29.49 -5.56
C ARG A 107 -19.52 -29.73 -4.39
N VAL A 108 -19.55 -28.82 -3.44
CA VAL A 108 -18.74 -28.86 -2.22
C VAL A 108 -19.66 -28.97 -1.01
N THR A 109 -19.44 -29.98 -0.18
CA THR A 109 -20.27 -30.26 1.00
C THR A 109 -19.40 -30.39 2.24
N HIS A 110 -19.82 -29.75 3.34
CA HIS A 110 -19.21 -29.89 4.65
C HIS A 110 -20.20 -29.55 5.77
N ALA A 111 -20.31 -30.41 6.79
CA ALA A 111 -21.16 -30.21 7.99
C ALA A 111 -22.59 -29.79 7.66
N GLY A 112 -23.19 -30.37 6.63
CA GLY A 112 -24.58 -30.10 6.21
C GLY A 112 -24.75 -28.88 5.30
N HIS A 113 -23.69 -28.09 5.06
CA HIS A 113 -23.71 -26.98 4.11
C HIS A 113 -23.24 -27.44 2.74
N THR A 114 -23.87 -26.94 1.68
CA THR A 114 -23.53 -27.26 0.29
C THR A 114 -23.42 -25.99 -0.53
N VAL A 115 -22.35 -25.88 -1.34
CA VAL A 115 -22.15 -24.81 -2.33
C VAL A 115 -21.86 -25.47 -3.67
N GLU A 116 -22.41 -24.94 -4.74
CA GLU A 116 -22.15 -25.36 -6.11
C GLU A 116 -21.43 -24.25 -6.85
N VAL A 117 -20.27 -24.59 -7.43
CA VAL A 117 -19.40 -23.68 -8.19
C VAL A 117 -19.53 -24.04 -9.67
N PRO A 118 -19.88 -23.09 -10.56
CA PRO A 118 -19.89 -23.32 -11.99
C PRO A 118 -18.52 -23.76 -12.52
N LEU A 119 -18.51 -24.79 -13.36
CA LEU A 119 -17.34 -25.30 -14.05
C LEU A 119 -17.56 -25.23 -15.57
N ARG A 120 -16.66 -24.59 -16.27
CA ARG A 120 -16.61 -24.59 -17.73
C ARG A 120 -15.25 -25.11 -18.19
N VAL A 121 -15.25 -26.03 -19.14
CA VAL A 121 -14.03 -26.56 -19.76
C VAL A 121 -14.10 -26.33 -21.26
N VAL A 122 -13.05 -25.73 -21.81
CA VAL A 122 -12.89 -25.44 -23.24
C VAL A 122 -11.52 -25.90 -23.67
N SER A 123 -11.42 -26.50 -24.87
CA SER A 123 -10.14 -26.95 -25.45
C SER A 123 -9.35 -27.93 -24.56
N ALA A 124 -10.06 -28.84 -23.86
CA ALA A 124 -9.44 -29.82 -22.97
C ALA A 124 -8.37 -30.71 -23.59
N SER A 125 -8.41 -30.90 -24.91
CA SER A 125 -7.44 -31.69 -25.67
C SER A 125 -6.30 -30.87 -26.29
N THR A 126 -6.38 -29.51 -26.23
CA THR A 126 -5.43 -28.63 -26.91
C THR A 126 -4.56 -27.92 -25.91
N PRO A 127 -3.23 -28.09 -25.95
CA PRO A 127 -2.34 -27.35 -25.07
C PRO A 127 -2.26 -25.89 -25.51
N ALA A 128 -2.40 -24.95 -24.56
CA ALA A 128 -2.13 -23.54 -24.82
C ALA A 128 -0.64 -23.33 -25.10
N PRO A 129 -0.28 -22.46 -26.07
CA PRO A 129 1.10 -22.09 -26.30
C PRO A 129 1.67 -21.38 -25.06
N LEU A 130 2.94 -21.65 -24.74
CA LEU A 130 3.62 -20.98 -23.65
C LEU A 130 4.03 -19.57 -24.06
N SER A 131 3.65 -18.59 -23.25
CA SER A 131 4.08 -17.20 -23.40
C SER A 131 5.38 -16.96 -22.66
N PHE A 132 6.35 -16.31 -23.28
CA PHE A 132 7.57 -15.89 -22.60
C PHE A 132 7.24 -14.95 -21.43
N ARG A 133 6.39 -13.96 -21.67
CA ARG A 133 6.00 -12.98 -20.66
C ARG A 133 5.17 -13.57 -19.52
N LEU A 134 4.16 -14.41 -19.84
CA LEU A 134 3.17 -14.88 -18.87
C LEU A 134 3.52 -16.22 -18.21
N ASP A 135 4.45 -17.00 -18.77
CA ASP A 135 4.84 -18.31 -18.25
C ASP A 135 6.31 -18.38 -17.84
N VAL A 136 7.23 -17.78 -18.60
CA VAL A 136 8.68 -17.87 -18.34
C VAL A 136 9.16 -16.77 -17.40
N MET A 137 8.82 -15.51 -17.67
CA MET A 137 9.21 -14.39 -16.82
C MET A 137 8.73 -14.52 -15.36
N PRO A 138 7.50 -14.99 -15.07
CA PRO A 138 7.06 -15.24 -13.71
C PRO A 138 7.89 -16.29 -12.97
N VAL A 139 8.44 -17.30 -13.66
CA VAL A 139 9.37 -18.27 -13.03
C VAL A 139 10.61 -17.55 -12.52
N PHE A 140 11.19 -16.62 -13.29
CA PHE A 140 12.35 -15.85 -12.84
C PHE A 140 12.04 -14.94 -11.66
N SER A 141 10.90 -14.27 -11.70
CA SER A 141 10.44 -13.40 -10.62
C SER A 141 10.19 -14.21 -9.34
N ARG A 142 9.49 -15.32 -9.46
CA ARG A 142 9.16 -16.24 -8.38
C ARG A 142 10.39 -16.87 -7.74
N ALA A 143 11.37 -17.27 -8.56
CA ALA A 143 12.64 -17.83 -8.09
C ALA A 143 13.66 -16.76 -7.64
N GLY A 144 13.34 -15.46 -7.78
CA GLY A 144 14.21 -14.35 -7.41
C GLY A 144 15.40 -14.14 -8.33
N CYS A 145 15.37 -14.69 -9.55
CA CYS A 145 16.49 -14.59 -10.50
C CYS A 145 16.70 -13.16 -11.01
N ASN A 146 15.63 -12.40 -11.19
CA ASN A 146 15.64 -11.00 -11.68
C ASN A 146 15.57 -9.97 -10.56
N MET A 147 15.92 -10.35 -9.32
CA MET A 147 16.06 -9.41 -8.21
C MET A 147 17.40 -8.65 -8.25
N GLY A 148 17.48 -7.49 -7.60
CA GLY A 148 18.68 -6.65 -7.56
C GLY A 148 19.90 -7.30 -6.89
N SER A 149 19.70 -8.32 -6.06
CA SER A 149 20.78 -9.16 -5.48
C SER A 149 21.30 -10.24 -6.44
N CYS A 150 20.58 -10.50 -7.53
CA CYS A 150 20.89 -11.51 -8.54
C CYS A 150 21.07 -10.87 -9.94
N HIS A 151 20.51 -11.46 -10.98
CA HIS A 151 20.67 -11.00 -12.37
C HIS A 151 19.93 -9.70 -12.68
N GLY A 152 19.01 -9.24 -11.82
CA GLY A 152 18.36 -7.92 -11.91
C GLY A 152 19.22 -6.75 -11.44
N ALA A 153 20.45 -6.97 -10.96
CA ALA A 153 21.42 -5.90 -10.69
C ALA A 153 21.75 -5.15 -11.98
N ALA A 154 22.07 -3.84 -11.87
CA ALA A 154 22.34 -2.99 -13.05
C ALA A 154 23.38 -3.57 -14.03
N ARG A 155 24.38 -4.31 -13.54
CA ARG A 155 25.39 -5.01 -14.34
C ARG A 155 25.14 -6.52 -14.46
N GLY A 156 24.04 -7.01 -13.93
CA GLY A 156 23.77 -8.44 -13.80
C GLY A 156 24.75 -9.17 -12.88
N LYS A 157 24.87 -10.48 -13.06
CA LYS A 157 25.83 -11.36 -12.39
C LYS A 157 26.49 -12.29 -13.43
N ASP A 158 27.81 -12.43 -13.35
CA ASP A 158 28.58 -13.36 -14.18
C ASP A 158 28.34 -13.20 -15.69
N GLY A 159 28.17 -11.98 -16.19
CA GLY A 159 27.88 -11.67 -17.57
C GLY A 159 26.45 -12.00 -18.04
N PHE A 160 25.53 -12.22 -17.10
CA PHE A 160 24.11 -12.36 -17.40
C PHE A 160 23.29 -11.32 -16.63
N ASN A 161 22.52 -10.54 -17.36
CA ASN A 161 21.63 -9.52 -16.84
C ASN A 161 20.19 -9.85 -17.22
N LEU A 162 19.27 -9.64 -16.28
CA LEU A 162 17.82 -9.63 -16.49
C LEU A 162 17.29 -8.26 -16.06
N SER A 163 16.18 -7.85 -16.65
CA SER A 163 15.51 -6.64 -16.19
C SER A 163 15.00 -6.80 -14.77
N LEU A 164 15.22 -5.79 -13.93
CA LEU A 164 14.83 -5.82 -12.53
C LEU A 164 13.30 -6.00 -12.40
N PHE A 165 12.88 -7.05 -11.72
CA PHE A 165 11.46 -7.46 -11.60
C PHE A 165 10.72 -7.66 -12.93
N GLY A 166 11.46 -7.89 -14.03
CA GLY A 166 10.86 -8.23 -15.34
C GLY A 166 10.21 -7.05 -16.06
N PHE A 167 10.70 -5.82 -15.88
CA PHE A 167 10.12 -4.64 -16.52
C PHE A 167 10.33 -4.57 -18.04
N ASP A 168 11.30 -5.30 -18.59
CA ASP A 168 11.67 -5.33 -20.01
C ASP A 168 11.69 -6.78 -20.54
N PRO A 169 10.52 -7.44 -20.70
CA PRO A 169 10.46 -8.83 -21.16
C PRO A 169 11.13 -9.06 -22.51
N ALA A 170 10.97 -8.12 -23.47
CA ALA A 170 11.58 -8.23 -24.79
C ALA A 170 13.11 -8.20 -24.73
N GLY A 171 13.68 -7.31 -23.90
CA GLY A 171 15.12 -7.28 -23.64
C GLY A 171 15.59 -8.55 -22.93
N ASP A 172 14.83 -9.09 -21.99
CA ASP A 172 15.16 -10.34 -21.29
C ASP A 172 15.12 -11.55 -22.22
N TYR A 173 14.15 -11.60 -23.13
CA TYR A 173 14.11 -12.61 -24.18
C TYR A 173 15.39 -12.56 -25.05
N HIS A 174 15.76 -11.37 -25.52
CA HIS A 174 16.98 -11.18 -26.32
C HIS A 174 18.23 -11.63 -25.54
N ARG A 175 18.36 -11.24 -24.28
CA ARG A 175 19.49 -11.61 -23.42
C ARG A 175 19.58 -13.12 -23.22
N LEU A 176 18.45 -13.81 -23.06
CA LEU A 176 18.42 -15.26 -22.87
C LEU A 176 18.76 -16.03 -24.14
N THR A 177 18.22 -15.62 -25.28
CA THR A 177 18.19 -16.42 -26.51
C THR A 177 19.16 -15.97 -27.58
N ARG A 178 19.50 -14.64 -27.64
CA ARG A 178 20.24 -14.03 -28.76
C ARG A 178 21.60 -13.45 -28.39
N GLU A 179 21.77 -12.94 -27.16
CA GLU A 179 23.01 -12.26 -26.74
C GLU A 179 24.25 -13.19 -26.79
N LEU A 180 24.10 -14.43 -26.37
CA LEU A 180 25.13 -15.49 -26.46
C LEU A 180 24.44 -16.79 -26.89
N PRO A 181 24.15 -16.98 -28.18
CA PRO A 181 23.42 -18.14 -28.68
C PRO A 181 24.08 -19.47 -28.23
N GLY A 182 23.24 -20.42 -27.77
CA GLY A 182 23.69 -21.74 -27.32
C GLY A 182 24.38 -21.78 -25.96
N ARG A 183 24.65 -20.63 -25.32
CA ARG A 183 25.29 -20.65 -23.98
C ARG A 183 24.31 -20.91 -22.85
N ARG A 184 23.16 -20.28 -22.87
CA ARG A 184 22.18 -20.34 -21.78
C ARG A 184 21.09 -21.37 -22.00
N ILE A 185 20.75 -21.59 -23.26
CA ILE A 185 19.69 -22.48 -23.73
C ILE A 185 20.29 -23.46 -24.70
N ASP A 186 20.02 -24.76 -24.51
CA ASP A 186 20.33 -25.84 -25.45
C ASP A 186 19.02 -26.42 -25.95
N LEU A 187 18.73 -26.16 -27.25
CA LEU A 187 17.51 -26.63 -27.92
C LEU A 187 17.54 -28.11 -28.23
N ALA A 188 18.74 -28.70 -28.33
CA ALA A 188 18.90 -30.13 -28.60
C ALA A 188 18.74 -31.00 -27.36
N SER A 189 19.13 -30.43 -26.18
CA SER A 189 19.04 -31.08 -24.88
C SER A 189 18.48 -30.11 -23.84
N PRO A 190 17.20 -29.78 -23.86
CA PRO A 190 16.59 -28.74 -23.02
C PRO A 190 16.91 -28.84 -21.53
N ARG A 191 16.93 -30.06 -20.96
CA ARG A 191 17.26 -30.30 -19.55
C ARG A 191 18.73 -30.00 -19.21
N GLU A 192 19.63 -30.07 -20.20
CA GLU A 192 21.05 -29.77 -20.05
C GLU A 192 21.36 -28.29 -20.29
N SER A 193 20.36 -27.46 -20.61
CA SER A 193 20.51 -26.02 -20.70
C SER A 193 21.14 -25.45 -19.44
N LEU A 194 22.15 -24.58 -19.57
CA LEU A 194 22.82 -23.95 -18.42
C LEU A 194 21.82 -23.20 -17.52
N LEU A 195 20.78 -22.65 -18.12
CA LEU A 195 19.65 -22.01 -17.41
C LEU A 195 19.01 -23.00 -16.41
N ILE A 196 18.72 -24.23 -16.87
CA ILE A 196 18.12 -25.27 -16.00
C ILE A 196 19.14 -25.78 -14.99
N LEU A 197 20.32 -26.20 -15.43
CA LEU A 197 21.35 -26.79 -14.56
C LEU A 197 21.73 -25.86 -13.39
N LYS A 198 21.89 -24.54 -13.64
CA LYS A 198 22.17 -23.58 -12.59
C LYS A 198 20.99 -23.41 -11.62
N SER A 199 19.79 -23.36 -12.15
CA SER A 199 18.57 -23.13 -11.35
C SER A 199 18.24 -24.33 -10.43
N VAL A 200 18.50 -25.57 -10.89
CA VAL A 200 18.25 -26.78 -10.10
C VAL A 200 19.47 -27.21 -9.25
N GLY A 201 20.60 -26.51 -9.35
CA GLY A 201 21.83 -26.82 -8.62
C GLY A 201 22.63 -28.01 -9.21
N GLY A 202 22.40 -28.33 -10.50
CA GLY A 202 23.17 -29.37 -11.24
C GLY A 202 24.61 -28.93 -11.53
N VAL A 203 24.87 -27.63 -11.55
CA VAL A 203 26.22 -27.04 -11.64
C VAL A 203 26.36 -25.89 -10.63
N PRO A 204 27.61 -25.50 -10.25
CA PRO A 204 27.85 -24.43 -9.30
C PRO A 204 27.15 -23.13 -9.71
N HIS A 205 26.40 -22.54 -8.77
CA HIS A 205 25.64 -21.30 -8.94
C HIS A 205 25.72 -20.45 -7.67
N THR A 206 26.29 -19.25 -7.76
CA THR A 206 26.42 -18.32 -6.62
C THR A 206 25.05 -17.98 -6.00
N GLY A 207 23.99 -17.96 -6.82
CA GLY A 207 22.60 -17.79 -6.37
C GLY A 207 22.02 -19.01 -5.64
N GLY A 208 22.73 -20.15 -5.57
CA GLY A 208 22.23 -21.41 -5.02
C GLY A 208 21.16 -22.08 -5.88
N LYS A 209 20.63 -23.19 -5.38
CA LYS A 209 19.49 -23.90 -5.97
C LYS A 209 18.22 -23.08 -5.79
N ARG A 210 17.45 -22.91 -6.87
CA ARG A 210 16.23 -22.10 -6.88
C ARG A 210 14.94 -22.91 -6.80
N PHE A 211 14.94 -24.08 -7.42
CA PHE A 211 13.80 -25.01 -7.41
C PHE A 211 14.27 -26.45 -7.66
N GLU A 212 13.38 -27.41 -7.41
CA GLU A 212 13.66 -28.83 -7.63
C GLU A 212 13.64 -29.17 -9.14
N PRO A 213 14.44 -30.17 -9.60
CA PRO A 213 14.54 -30.55 -11.01
C PRO A 213 13.22 -30.93 -11.67
N ASP A 214 12.32 -31.55 -10.90
CA ASP A 214 11.01 -32.02 -11.39
C ASP A 214 9.85 -31.13 -10.94
N SER A 215 10.16 -29.91 -10.44
CA SER A 215 9.13 -28.94 -10.06
C SER A 215 8.39 -28.37 -11.29
N ASP A 216 7.19 -27.85 -11.06
CA ASP A 216 6.41 -27.15 -12.08
C ASP A 216 7.19 -25.98 -12.71
N LEU A 217 7.98 -25.27 -11.91
CA LEU A 217 8.81 -24.16 -12.41
C LEU A 217 9.89 -24.67 -13.38
N ALA A 218 10.59 -25.75 -13.04
CA ALA A 218 11.57 -26.37 -13.93
C ALA A 218 10.90 -26.87 -15.22
N ASN A 219 9.78 -27.60 -15.08
CA ASN A 219 9.06 -28.19 -16.21
C ASN A 219 8.48 -27.12 -17.16
N ARG A 220 8.09 -25.94 -16.68
CA ARG A 220 7.67 -24.82 -17.54
C ARG A 220 8.81 -24.31 -18.40
N LEU A 221 9.98 -24.08 -17.82
CA LEU A 221 11.17 -23.65 -18.56
C LEU A 221 11.60 -24.70 -19.57
N ILE A 222 11.62 -25.98 -19.17
CA ILE A 222 12.00 -27.10 -20.05
C ILE A 222 11.05 -27.17 -21.27
N ARG A 223 9.73 -27.16 -21.04
CA ARG A 223 8.73 -27.19 -22.12
C ARG A 223 8.84 -25.97 -23.04
N TRP A 224 9.14 -24.77 -22.50
CA TRP A 224 9.38 -23.61 -23.34
C TRP A 224 10.61 -23.80 -24.24
N ILE A 225 11.70 -24.38 -23.71
CA ILE A 225 12.91 -24.68 -24.50
C ILE A 225 12.62 -25.79 -25.53
N GLU A 226 11.89 -26.85 -25.17
CA GLU A 226 11.46 -27.94 -26.06
C GLU A 226 10.60 -27.42 -27.22
N ALA A 227 9.79 -26.40 -27.00
CA ALA A 227 9.02 -25.72 -28.02
C ALA A 227 9.86 -24.80 -28.93
N GLY A 228 11.19 -24.77 -28.77
CA GLY A 228 12.11 -23.94 -29.56
C GLY A 228 12.37 -22.57 -28.93
N ALA A 229 12.07 -22.40 -27.66
CA ALA A 229 12.18 -21.14 -26.92
C ALA A 229 11.53 -19.94 -27.65
N PRO A 230 10.23 -20.03 -28.02
CA PRO A 230 9.55 -19.00 -28.79
C PRO A 230 9.47 -17.68 -28.00
N ASP A 231 9.55 -16.57 -28.75
CA ASP A 231 9.15 -15.26 -28.25
C ASP A 231 7.61 -15.14 -28.29
N ASP A 232 7.08 -14.22 -27.51
CA ASP A 232 5.69 -13.82 -27.70
C ASP A 232 5.54 -13.14 -29.08
N PRO A 233 4.46 -13.41 -29.83
CA PRO A 233 4.24 -12.76 -31.12
C PRO A 233 4.25 -11.24 -30.93
N GLY A 234 5.07 -10.58 -31.69
CA GLY A 234 5.62 -9.26 -31.53
C GLY A 234 4.63 -8.16 -31.17
N SER A 235 5.16 -6.97 -30.95
CA SER A 235 4.53 -5.73 -30.47
C SER A 235 3.30 -5.23 -31.26
N ASP A 236 2.66 -6.05 -32.06
CA ASP A 236 1.35 -5.78 -32.68
C ASP A 236 0.26 -5.97 -31.60
N PRO A 237 -0.42 -4.89 -31.19
CA PRO A 237 -1.53 -4.99 -30.25
C PRO A 237 -2.70 -5.86 -30.73
N GLN A 238 -2.73 -6.22 -32.00
CA GLN A 238 -3.83 -6.96 -32.62
C GLN A 238 -3.53 -8.46 -32.87
N ALA A 239 -2.28 -8.92 -32.68
CA ALA A 239 -1.88 -10.31 -32.91
C ALA A 239 -1.25 -10.92 -31.67
N GLY A 240 -1.79 -10.66 -30.46
CA GLY A 240 -0.95 -10.79 -29.34
C GLY A 240 -1.35 -11.77 -28.26
N VAL A 241 -0.40 -11.99 -27.41
CA VAL A 241 -0.55 -12.58 -26.08
C VAL A 241 -1.58 -11.75 -25.30
N PRO A 242 -2.59 -12.38 -24.68
CA PRO A 242 -3.56 -11.70 -23.87
C PRO A 242 -2.89 -10.86 -22.78
N LYS A 243 -3.34 -9.63 -22.56
CA LYS A 243 -2.79 -8.78 -21.50
C LYS A 243 -3.46 -9.10 -20.18
N LEU A 244 -2.67 -9.12 -19.11
CA LEU A 244 -3.19 -9.20 -17.74
C LEU A 244 -4.01 -7.95 -17.42
N VAL A 245 -5.29 -8.12 -17.06
CA VAL A 245 -6.20 -7.03 -16.69
C VAL A 245 -6.51 -7.00 -15.21
N ALA A 246 -6.49 -8.16 -14.54
CA ALA A 246 -6.71 -8.25 -13.10
C ALA A 246 -6.01 -9.46 -12.49
N LEU A 247 -5.73 -9.38 -11.21
CA LEU A 247 -5.28 -10.48 -10.37
C LEU A 247 -6.20 -10.53 -9.16
N ASP A 248 -6.92 -11.62 -8.97
CA ASP A 248 -7.78 -11.84 -7.81
C ASP A 248 -7.07 -12.76 -6.81
N LEU A 249 -7.06 -12.39 -5.53
CA LEU A 249 -6.46 -13.20 -4.47
C LEU A 249 -7.55 -13.64 -3.50
N TYR A 250 -7.68 -14.95 -3.30
CA TYR A 250 -8.70 -15.59 -2.48
C TYR A 250 -8.09 -16.37 -1.31
N PRO A 251 -8.79 -16.46 -0.16
CA PRO A 251 -9.99 -15.73 0.24
C PRO A 251 -9.74 -14.21 0.36
N PRO A 252 -10.74 -13.34 0.12
CA PRO A 252 -10.54 -11.88 0.17
C PRO A 252 -10.28 -11.34 1.58
N THR A 253 -10.63 -12.11 2.62
CA THR A 253 -10.34 -11.81 4.03
C THR A 253 -10.29 -13.11 4.81
N SER A 254 -9.59 -13.16 5.94
CA SER A 254 -9.67 -14.28 6.87
C SER A 254 -9.51 -13.80 8.31
N LEU A 255 -10.34 -14.35 9.22
CA LEU A 255 -10.25 -14.14 10.65
C LEU A 255 -9.94 -15.50 11.31
N VAL A 256 -8.67 -15.74 11.59
CA VAL A 256 -8.20 -17.03 12.12
C VAL A 256 -7.97 -16.98 13.62
N GLU A 257 -8.21 -18.10 14.30
CA GLU A 257 -8.06 -18.20 15.74
C GLU A 257 -6.79 -18.95 16.14
N GLY A 258 -5.99 -18.33 16.99
CA GLY A 258 -4.79 -18.92 17.58
C GLY A 258 -3.61 -19.03 16.61
N GLU A 259 -2.47 -19.45 17.16
CA GLU A 259 -1.24 -19.68 16.42
C GLU A 259 -1.28 -20.97 15.58
N LYS A 260 -0.48 -21.00 14.51
CA LYS A 260 -0.31 -22.13 13.60
C LYS A 260 -1.60 -22.54 12.86
N ALA A 261 -2.59 -21.69 12.79
CA ALA A 261 -3.70 -21.89 11.85
C ALA A 261 -3.18 -21.69 10.42
N VAL A 262 -3.67 -22.53 9.52
CA VAL A 262 -3.25 -22.53 8.11
C VAL A 262 -4.41 -22.07 7.25
N GLN A 263 -4.14 -21.22 6.27
CA GLN A 263 -5.07 -20.83 5.22
C GLN A 263 -4.31 -20.82 3.88
N GLN A 264 -4.78 -21.63 2.93
CA GLN A 264 -4.28 -21.59 1.57
C GLN A 264 -4.86 -20.37 0.83
N LEU A 265 -4.00 -19.64 0.10
CA LEU A 265 -4.41 -18.60 -0.83
C LEU A 265 -4.43 -19.13 -2.26
N VAL A 266 -5.33 -18.60 -3.09
CA VAL A 266 -5.40 -18.87 -4.54
C VAL A 266 -5.36 -17.54 -5.27
N ALA A 267 -4.47 -17.45 -6.26
CA ALA A 267 -4.34 -16.29 -7.13
C ALA A 267 -4.84 -16.63 -8.54
N VAL A 268 -5.84 -15.88 -9.02
CA VAL A 268 -6.42 -16.06 -10.36
C VAL A 268 -6.16 -14.82 -11.19
N ALA A 269 -5.43 -15.00 -12.30
CA ALA A 269 -5.14 -13.94 -13.27
C ALA A 269 -6.26 -13.91 -14.32
N ARG A 270 -6.76 -12.70 -14.65
CA ARG A 270 -7.75 -12.48 -15.71
C ARG A 270 -7.13 -11.70 -16.86
N PHE A 271 -7.45 -12.08 -18.10
CA PHE A 271 -6.83 -11.55 -19.30
C PHE A 271 -7.84 -10.84 -20.23
N THR A 272 -7.29 -10.06 -21.20
CA THR A 272 -8.08 -9.24 -22.15
C THR A 272 -8.94 -10.06 -23.11
N ASP A 273 -8.64 -11.34 -23.33
CA ASP A 273 -9.42 -12.27 -24.16
C ASP A 273 -10.58 -12.94 -23.40
N GLY A 274 -10.77 -12.59 -22.13
CA GLY A 274 -11.81 -13.14 -21.27
C GLY A 274 -11.44 -14.47 -20.61
N THR A 275 -10.23 -15.00 -20.85
CA THR A 275 -9.73 -16.19 -20.15
C THR A 275 -9.26 -15.84 -18.74
N ASP A 276 -9.26 -16.83 -17.85
CA ASP A 276 -8.61 -16.75 -16.55
C ASP A 276 -7.63 -17.91 -16.33
N ARG A 277 -6.77 -17.78 -15.32
CA ARG A 277 -5.76 -18.82 -15.01
C ARG A 277 -5.39 -18.80 -13.53
N ASP A 278 -5.31 -19.97 -12.92
CA ASP A 278 -4.64 -20.12 -11.62
C ASP A 278 -3.12 -19.89 -11.78
N VAL A 279 -2.65 -18.80 -11.20
CA VAL A 279 -1.24 -18.40 -11.18
C VAL A 279 -0.62 -18.50 -9.79
N THR A 280 -1.28 -19.19 -8.86
CA THR A 280 -0.84 -19.34 -7.47
C THR A 280 0.63 -19.74 -7.35
N ASP A 281 1.06 -20.72 -8.13
CA ASP A 281 2.44 -21.21 -8.12
C ASP A 281 3.44 -20.31 -8.86
N LEU A 282 2.95 -19.32 -9.60
CA LEU A 282 3.77 -18.34 -10.34
C LEU A 282 3.87 -16.98 -9.62
N CYS A 283 3.02 -16.75 -8.62
CA CYS A 283 3.06 -15.52 -7.84
C CYS A 283 4.26 -15.44 -6.91
N TRP A 284 4.77 -14.24 -6.73
CA TRP A 284 5.63 -13.90 -5.62
C TRP A 284 4.78 -13.40 -4.46
N TYR A 285 4.94 -14.02 -3.28
CA TYR A 285 4.17 -13.69 -2.07
C TYR A 285 5.02 -12.95 -1.05
N SER A 286 4.39 -12.05 -0.30
CA SER A 286 4.96 -11.40 0.88
C SER A 286 3.88 -11.01 1.88
N SER A 287 4.26 -10.89 3.15
CA SER A 287 3.44 -10.35 4.23
C SER A 287 4.04 -9.03 4.69
N ASN A 288 3.22 -8.05 5.07
CA ASN A 288 3.69 -6.84 5.71
C ASN A 288 3.94 -7.03 7.22
N ASN A 289 3.51 -8.19 7.78
CA ASN A 289 3.70 -8.54 9.20
C ASN A 289 3.85 -10.07 9.35
N ASP A 290 5.06 -10.56 9.10
CA ASP A 290 5.39 -11.99 9.16
C ASP A 290 5.24 -12.60 10.56
N ARG A 291 5.29 -11.78 11.62
CA ARG A 291 5.07 -12.26 12.99
C ARG A 291 3.62 -12.64 13.23
N THR A 292 2.68 -11.98 12.57
CA THR A 292 1.25 -12.27 12.66
C THR A 292 0.84 -13.31 11.64
N ILE A 293 1.22 -13.14 10.38
CA ILE A 293 0.95 -14.11 9.30
C ILE A 293 2.22 -14.26 8.45
N ALA A 294 2.82 -15.43 8.51
CA ALA A 294 3.86 -15.83 7.56
C ALA A 294 3.20 -16.43 6.31
N VAL A 295 3.77 -16.18 5.13
CA VAL A 295 3.32 -16.77 3.86
C VAL A 295 4.43 -17.57 3.20
N SER A 296 4.09 -18.78 2.79
CA SER A 296 5.00 -19.63 2.04
C SER A 296 5.04 -19.22 0.56
N PRO A 297 6.07 -19.65 -0.15
CA PRO A 297 6.11 -19.49 -1.59
C PRO A 297 4.96 -20.16 -2.36
N ALA A 298 4.27 -21.13 -1.84
CA ALA A 298 3.08 -21.76 -2.44
C ALA A 298 1.77 -21.03 -2.11
N GLY A 299 1.82 -19.86 -1.46
CA GLY A 299 0.63 -19.11 -1.06
C GLY A 299 -0.05 -19.67 0.20
N THR A 300 0.58 -20.60 0.92
CA THR A 300 0.04 -21.08 2.20
C THR A 300 0.42 -20.13 3.31
N THR A 301 -0.56 -19.62 4.04
CA THR A 301 -0.35 -18.74 5.19
C THR A 301 -0.38 -19.53 6.50
N THR A 302 0.41 -19.07 7.47
CA THR A 302 0.46 -19.66 8.82
C THR A 302 0.35 -18.52 9.84
N SER A 303 -0.62 -18.63 10.75
CA SER A 303 -0.80 -17.65 11.82
C SER A 303 0.24 -17.76 12.92
N GLY A 304 0.69 -16.61 13.40
CA GLY A 304 1.57 -16.43 14.55
C GLY A 304 0.88 -15.66 15.68
N VAL A 305 1.48 -14.56 16.12
CA VAL A 305 0.94 -13.75 17.21
C VAL A 305 -0.33 -13.00 16.79
N ARG A 306 -1.15 -12.62 17.79
CA ARG A 306 -2.33 -11.76 17.60
C ARG A 306 -1.98 -10.50 16.81
N GLY A 307 -2.88 -10.09 15.91
CA GLY A 307 -2.74 -8.88 15.13
C GLY A 307 -3.32 -9.00 13.72
N GLU A 308 -2.88 -8.10 12.86
CA GLU A 308 -3.24 -8.06 11.45
C GLU A 308 -2.01 -8.19 10.57
N ALA A 309 -2.21 -8.81 9.43
CA ALA A 309 -1.24 -8.80 8.34
C ALA A 309 -1.97 -8.61 7.00
N PHE A 310 -1.30 -7.95 6.09
CA PHE A 310 -1.73 -7.83 4.70
C PHE A 310 -0.81 -8.69 3.84
N VAL A 311 -1.34 -9.78 3.32
CA VAL A 311 -0.60 -10.74 2.50
C VAL A 311 -0.80 -10.38 1.04
N MET A 312 0.32 -10.20 0.33
CA MET A 312 0.35 -9.77 -1.06
C MET A 312 0.77 -10.91 -1.98
N ALA A 313 0.21 -10.90 -3.19
CA ALA A 313 0.62 -11.71 -4.31
C ALA A 313 0.93 -10.79 -5.51
N ARG A 314 2.04 -11.06 -6.20
CA ARG A 314 2.42 -10.37 -7.43
C ARG A 314 2.56 -11.37 -8.57
N TYR A 315 1.93 -11.04 -9.69
CA TYR A 315 2.08 -11.74 -10.95
C TYR A 315 2.20 -10.72 -12.09
N ASP A 316 3.21 -10.85 -12.94
CA ASP A 316 3.58 -9.88 -13.97
C ASP A 316 3.68 -8.45 -13.40
N THR A 317 2.83 -7.53 -13.84
CA THR A 317 2.82 -6.12 -13.43
C THR A 317 1.83 -5.80 -12.32
N ILE A 318 0.96 -6.74 -11.93
CA ILE A 318 -0.10 -6.50 -10.94
C ILE A 318 0.29 -7.07 -9.58
N THR A 319 0.14 -6.26 -8.55
CA THR A 319 0.23 -6.66 -7.14
C THR A 319 -1.12 -6.43 -6.48
N VAL A 320 -1.61 -7.45 -5.77
CA VAL A 320 -2.83 -7.39 -4.96
C VAL A 320 -2.55 -7.93 -3.58
N GLY A 321 -3.44 -7.66 -2.62
CA GLY A 321 -3.29 -8.21 -1.29
C GLY A 321 -4.60 -8.34 -0.55
N VAL A 322 -4.60 -9.18 0.48
CA VAL A 322 -5.76 -9.49 1.32
C VAL A 322 -5.42 -9.35 2.80
N PRO A 323 -6.31 -8.78 3.62
CA PRO A 323 -6.14 -8.71 5.06
C PRO A 323 -6.43 -10.06 5.71
N LEU A 324 -5.52 -10.49 6.60
CA LEU A 324 -5.71 -11.62 7.49
C LEU A 324 -5.55 -11.15 8.93
N VAL A 325 -6.45 -11.60 9.80
CA VAL A 325 -6.50 -11.24 11.21
C VAL A 325 -6.31 -12.49 12.05
N VAL A 326 -5.48 -12.39 13.08
CA VAL A 326 -5.27 -13.44 14.09
C VAL A 326 -5.82 -12.98 15.43
N ILE A 327 -6.77 -13.75 15.98
CA ILE A 327 -7.31 -13.50 17.32
C ILE A 327 -6.85 -14.62 18.28
N PRO A 328 -6.74 -14.34 19.60
CA PRO A 328 -6.43 -15.37 20.59
C PRO A 328 -7.52 -16.45 20.66
N ARG A 329 -7.11 -17.67 21.03
CA ARG A 329 -8.07 -18.76 21.29
C ARG A 329 -8.87 -18.48 22.55
N ASN A 330 -10.16 -18.87 22.51
CA ASN A 330 -11.07 -18.81 23.64
C ASN A 330 -11.15 -17.43 24.28
N LEU A 331 -10.98 -16.36 23.49
CA LEU A 331 -11.10 -15.00 23.98
C LEU A 331 -12.57 -14.66 24.22
N GLU A 332 -12.98 -14.59 25.48
CA GLU A 332 -14.24 -13.94 25.84
C GLU A 332 -14.08 -12.44 25.64
N PHE A 333 -14.93 -11.85 24.80
CA PHE A 333 -14.83 -10.46 24.41
C PHE A 333 -16.21 -9.82 24.32
N THR A 334 -16.39 -8.73 25.05
CA THR A 334 -17.54 -7.83 24.91
C THR A 334 -17.03 -6.43 24.63
N TYR A 335 -17.50 -5.82 23.55
CA TYR A 335 -17.19 -4.44 23.26
C TYR A 335 -18.04 -3.54 24.18
N PRO A 336 -17.46 -2.52 24.85
CA PRO A 336 -18.22 -1.63 25.71
C PRO A 336 -19.29 -0.86 24.95
N ASP A 337 -20.41 -0.55 25.61
CA ASP A 337 -21.40 0.39 25.08
C ASP A 337 -20.87 1.82 25.25
N GLU A 338 -20.79 2.56 24.15
CA GLU A 338 -20.14 3.85 24.11
C GLU A 338 -21.02 4.90 23.41
N PRO A 339 -21.88 5.60 24.14
CA PRO A 339 -22.68 6.68 23.56
C PRO A 339 -21.79 7.85 23.08
N PRO A 340 -22.25 8.66 22.11
CA PRO A 340 -21.51 9.85 21.68
C PRO A 340 -21.17 10.79 22.82
N LEU A 341 -20.02 11.45 22.76
CA LEU A 341 -19.65 12.47 23.76
C LEU A 341 -20.51 13.72 23.58
N PRO A 342 -20.80 14.45 24.68
CA PRO A 342 -21.53 15.71 24.61
C PRO A 342 -20.81 16.71 23.69
N GLY A 343 -21.56 17.29 22.73
CA GLY A 343 -21.03 18.21 21.75
C GLY A 343 -20.22 17.58 20.61
N ALA A 344 -20.15 16.24 20.55
CA ALA A 344 -19.54 15.55 19.41
C ALA A 344 -20.29 15.86 18.11
N THR A 345 -19.51 16.13 17.03
CA THR A 345 -20.09 16.34 15.70
C THR A 345 -20.59 15.04 15.10
N GLU A 346 -21.40 15.13 14.04
CA GLU A 346 -21.76 13.95 13.23
C GLU A 346 -20.51 13.23 12.64
N GLY A 347 -19.48 14.01 12.25
CA GLY A 347 -18.22 13.47 11.78
C GLY A 347 -17.44 12.74 12.87
N ALA A 348 -17.45 13.25 14.09
CA ALA A 348 -16.86 12.59 15.24
C ALA A 348 -17.54 11.25 15.55
N GLN A 349 -18.86 11.19 15.48
CA GLN A 349 -19.61 9.95 15.64
C GLN A 349 -19.28 8.93 14.56
N ALA A 350 -19.19 9.35 13.29
CA ALA A 350 -18.79 8.47 12.19
C ALA A 350 -17.35 7.93 12.36
N ILE A 351 -16.41 8.75 12.86
CA ILE A 351 -15.06 8.31 13.25
C ILE A 351 -15.16 7.19 14.29
N ASP A 352 -15.90 7.43 15.37
CA ASP A 352 -16.01 6.50 16.48
C ASP A 352 -16.67 5.17 16.08
N GLU A 353 -17.71 5.21 15.25
CA GLU A 353 -18.36 4.01 14.71
C GLU A 353 -17.41 3.16 13.86
N LEU A 354 -16.64 3.79 12.96
CA LEU A 354 -15.72 3.08 12.07
C LEU A 354 -14.50 2.52 12.83
N VAL A 355 -13.99 3.24 13.84
CA VAL A 355 -12.95 2.72 14.73
C VAL A 355 -13.51 1.59 15.58
N ALA A 356 -14.70 1.73 16.17
CA ALA A 356 -15.36 0.69 16.96
C ALA A 356 -15.61 -0.59 16.14
N ALA A 357 -16.08 -0.45 14.89
CA ALA A 357 -16.28 -1.60 13.99
C ALA A 357 -14.97 -2.37 13.77
N LYS A 358 -13.86 -1.64 13.55
CA LYS A 358 -12.53 -2.23 13.41
C LYS A 358 -12.09 -2.93 14.68
N LEU A 359 -12.19 -2.27 15.84
CA LEU A 359 -11.79 -2.83 17.13
C LEU A 359 -12.61 -4.07 17.51
N ARG A 360 -13.91 -4.06 17.23
CA ARG A 360 -14.76 -5.26 17.41
C ARG A 360 -14.28 -6.44 16.57
N SER A 361 -13.93 -6.21 15.31
CA SER A 361 -13.42 -7.27 14.44
C SER A 361 -12.11 -7.87 14.94
N LEU A 362 -11.28 -7.08 15.63
CA LEU A 362 -10.00 -7.49 16.21
C LEU A 362 -10.11 -8.01 17.65
N ARG A 363 -11.31 -7.99 18.25
CA ARG A 363 -11.55 -8.30 19.66
C ARG A 363 -10.70 -7.40 20.60
N ILE A 364 -10.58 -6.12 20.27
CA ILE A 364 -9.87 -5.13 21.07
C ILE A 364 -10.89 -4.22 21.76
N ALA A 365 -10.83 -4.11 23.09
CA ALA A 365 -11.56 -3.11 23.85
C ALA A 365 -10.77 -1.79 23.84
N PRO A 366 -11.40 -0.65 23.58
CA PRO A 366 -10.72 0.64 23.67
C PRO A 366 -10.40 0.99 25.13
N SER A 367 -9.41 1.87 25.31
CA SER A 367 -9.16 2.48 26.63
C SER A 367 -10.27 3.47 26.98
N GLU A 368 -10.42 3.76 28.28
CA GLU A 368 -11.36 4.74 28.78
C GLU A 368 -11.08 6.15 28.24
N ILE A 369 -12.07 7.03 28.35
CA ILE A 369 -11.87 8.45 28.04
C ILE A 369 -10.93 9.06 29.09
N CYS A 370 -9.96 9.87 28.65
CA CYS A 370 -9.05 10.55 29.56
C CYS A 370 -9.78 11.59 30.42
N ASP A 371 -9.18 11.92 31.58
CA ASP A 371 -9.70 12.98 32.44
C ASP A 371 -9.63 14.37 31.76
N ASP A 372 -10.31 15.34 32.35
CA ASP A 372 -10.42 16.70 31.82
C ASP A 372 -9.07 17.44 31.78
N GLU A 373 -8.19 17.20 32.75
CA GLU A 373 -6.86 17.81 32.78
C GLU A 373 -5.97 17.30 31.64
N THR A 374 -5.97 16.00 31.44
CA THR A 374 -5.25 15.35 30.35
C THR A 374 -5.81 15.80 28.98
N PHE A 375 -7.14 15.87 28.85
CA PHE A 375 -7.78 16.37 27.63
C PHE A 375 -7.36 17.81 27.32
N LEU A 376 -7.52 18.72 28.27
CA LEU A 376 -7.21 20.15 28.09
C LEU A 376 -5.75 20.35 27.66
N ARG A 377 -4.82 19.68 28.38
CA ARG A 377 -3.40 19.75 28.06
C ARG A 377 -3.11 19.24 26.64
N ARG A 378 -3.67 18.10 26.26
CA ARG A 378 -3.49 17.48 24.94
C ARG A 378 -4.05 18.36 23.83
N VAL A 379 -5.30 18.78 23.93
CA VAL A 379 -5.99 19.53 22.88
C VAL A 379 -5.38 20.92 22.68
N THR A 380 -4.96 21.61 23.77
CA THR A 380 -4.29 22.90 23.67
C THR A 380 -2.94 22.74 22.94
N LEU A 381 -2.17 21.72 23.30
CA LEU A 381 -0.88 21.43 22.67
C LEU A 381 -1.03 21.06 21.18
N ASP A 382 -1.99 20.22 20.86
CA ASP A 382 -2.21 19.73 19.49
C ASP A 382 -2.81 20.79 18.56
N LEU A 383 -3.62 21.70 19.09
CA LEU A 383 -4.23 22.77 18.27
C LEU A 383 -3.38 24.04 18.20
N THR A 384 -2.60 24.36 19.22
CA THR A 384 -1.91 25.66 19.31
C THR A 384 -0.38 25.56 19.44
N GLY A 385 0.14 24.36 19.76
CA GLY A 385 1.56 24.16 20.09
C GLY A 385 1.98 24.80 21.39
N LEU A 386 1.04 25.08 22.31
CA LEU A 386 1.27 25.67 23.64
C LEU A 386 0.59 24.85 24.73
N LEU A 387 0.97 25.06 25.97
CA LEU A 387 0.23 24.54 27.11
C LEU A 387 -0.92 25.49 27.52
N PRO A 388 -1.99 24.98 28.14
CA PRO A 388 -2.99 25.87 28.73
C PRO A 388 -2.36 26.71 29.85
N THR A 389 -2.80 27.96 29.99
CA THR A 389 -2.41 28.81 31.09
C THR A 389 -3.03 28.31 32.41
N PRO A 390 -2.49 28.68 33.59
CA PRO A 390 -3.10 28.34 34.88
C PRO A 390 -4.55 28.82 35.01
N ALA A 391 -4.88 29.98 34.42
CA ALA A 391 -6.24 30.54 34.44
C ALA A 391 -7.20 29.73 33.55
N GLU A 392 -6.78 29.37 32.34
CA GLU A 392 -7.56 28.51 31.41
C GLU A 392 -7.82 27.13 32.07
N ARG A 393 -6.79 26.54 32.69
CA ARG A 393 -6.95 25.27 33.40
C ARG A 393 -7.96 25.37 34.54
N ALA A 394 -7.83 26.37 35.36
CA ALA A 394 -8.76 26.57 36.51
C ALA A 394 -10.21 26.80 36.01
N GLY A 395 -10.40 27.63 34.99
CA GLY A 395 -11.71 27.88 34.39
C GLY A 395 -12.34 26.63 33.79
N PHE A 396 -11.58 25.86 32.99
CA PHE A 396 -12.05 24.64 32.39
C PHE A 396 -12.44 23.55 33.40
N LEU A 397 -11.66 23.38 34.46
CA LEU A 397 -11.95 22.39 35.51
C LEU A 397 -13.16 22.77 36.37
N ALA A 398 -13.40 24.09 36.58
CA ALA A 398 -14.56 24.59 37.30
C ALA A 398 -15.86 24.57 36.46
N ASP A 399 -15.76 24.44 35.14
CA ASP A 399 -16.91 24.44 34.25
C ASP A 399 -17.68 23.12 34.34
N ALA A 400 -18.96 23.19 34.68
CA ALA A 400 -19.88 22.05 34.81
C ALA A 400 -20.59 21.69 33.49
N ASP A 401 -20.43 22.46 32.42
CA ASP A 401 -21.07 22.19 31.15
C ASP A 401 -20.54 20.87 30.54
N PRO A 402 -21.37 19.86 30.27
CA PRO A 402 -20.93 18.61 29.70
C PRO A 402 -20.32 18.77 28.31
N ALA A 403 -20.67 19.84 27.54
CA ALA A 403 -20.12 20.13 26.24
C ALA A 403 -18.84 21.02 26.27
N LYS A 404 -18.27 21.30 27.45
CA LYS A 404 -17.10 22.17 27.60
C LYS A 404 -15.90 21.75 26.74
N ARG A 405 -15.69 20.45 26.52
CA ARG A 405 -14.59 19.94 25.69
C ARG A 405 -14.74 20.38 24.24
N ALA A 406 -15.93 20.22 23.67
CA ALA A 406 -16.22 20.63 22.27
C ALA A 406 -16.10 22.17 22.12
N ARG A 407 -16.61 22.95 23.07
CA ARG A 407 -16.47 24.40 23.07
C ARG A 407 -15.00 24.83 23.14
N THR A 408 -14.18 24.18 23.99
CA THR A 408 -12.75 24.46 24.07
C THR A 408 -12.03 24.18 22.74
N VAL A 409 -12.41 23.13 22.01
CA VAL A 409 -11.89 22.87 20.65
C VAL A 409 -12.17 24.06 19.74
N ASP A 410 -13.41 24.56 19.73
CA ASP A 410 -13.81 25.71 18.88
C ASP A 410 -13.03 26.99 19.26
N GLU A 411 -12.88 27.28 20.56
CA GLU A 411 -12.12 28.42 21.05
C GLU A 411 -10.64 28.36 20.68
N LEU A 412 -10.01 27.18 20.81
CA LEU A 412 -8.60 26.98 20.44
C LEU A 412 -8.37 27.10 18.93
N MET A 413 -9.27 26.58 18.10
CA MET A 413 -9.19 26.72 16.65
C MET A 413 -9.38 28.17 16.16
N ALA A 414 -10.07 29.01 16.92
CA ALA A 414 -10.23 30.42 16.59
C ALA A 414 -8.98 31.27 16.87
N ARG A 415 -7.99 30.74 17.62
CA ARG A 415 -6.76 31.46 17.97
C ARG A 415 -5.80 31.56 16.79
N LYS A 416 -4.99 32.62 16.77
CA LYS A 416 -3.90 32.78 15.81
C LYS A 416 -2.86 31.66 15.89
N GLU A 417 -2.63 31.11 17.10
CA GLU A 417 -1.69 30.04 17.36
C GLU A 417 -2.04 28.74 16.62
N PHE A 418 -3.34 28.49 16.37
CA PHE A 418 -3.79 27.42 15.47
C PHE A 418 -3.29 27.64 14.04
N THR A 419 -3.47 28.85 13.53
CA THR A 419 -2.97 29.21 12.19
C THR A 419 -1.45 29.03 12.11
N GLU A 420 -0.70 29.59 13.08
CA GLU A 420 0.77 29.51 13.10
C GLU A 420 1.29 28.06 13.09
N LEU A 421 0.64 27.16 13.85
CA LEU A 421 1.00 25.75 13.90
C LEU A 421 0.75 25.05 12.56
N TRP A 422 -0.41 25.28 11.95
CA TRP A 422 -0.75 24.66 10.67
C TRP A 422 0.03 25.26 9.49
N VAL A 423 0.38 26.53 9.54
CA VAL A 423 1.32 27.16 8.58
C VAL A 423 2.68 26.46 8.65
N MET A 424 3.22 26.20 9.84
CA MET A 424 4.46 25.46 10.00
C MET A 424 4.36 24.05 9.37
N ARG A 425 3.25 23.33 9.61
CA ARG A 425 3.02 21.98 9.07
C ARG A 425 2.93 21.96 7.55
N TRP A 426 2.13 22.85 6.97
CA TRP A 426 2.04 22.96 5.50
C TRP A 426 3.34 23.48 4.88
N ALA A 427 4.11 24.35 5.57
CA ALA A 427 5.40 24.81 5.09
C ALA A 427 6.44 23.68 4.98
N GLU A 428 6.32 22.59 5.77
CA GLU A 428 7.12 21.39 5.62
C GLU A 428 6.73 20.63 4.34
N ILE A 429 5.43 20.38 4.15
CA ILE A 429 4.91 19.69 2.95
C ILE A 429 5.25 20.45 1.67
N LEU A 430 5.09 21.77 1.69
CA LEU A 430 5.40 22.67 0.57
C LEU A 430 6.87 23.06 0.48
N GLN A 431 7.73 22.49 1.32
CA GLN A 431 9.19 22.64 1.34
C GLN A 431 9.66 24.09 1.45
N ILE A 432 8.95 24.97 2.16
CA ILE A 432 9.25 26.41 2.23
C ILE A 432 10.61 26.64 2.89
N ARG A 433 11.61 27.01 2.07
CA ARG A 433 12.98 27.33 2.48
C ARG A 433 13.66 28.24 1.47
N SER A 434 14.71 28.92 1.90
CA SER A 434 15.64 29.54 0.96
C SER A 434 16.56 28.47 0.33
N GLN A 435 16.98 28.68 -0.91
CA GLN A 435 17.81 27.70 -1.65
C GLN A 435 18.79 28.41 -2.59
N GLY A 436 19.96 28.76 -2.07
CA GLY A 436 21.03 29.35 -2.87
C GLY A 436 20.54 30.54 -3.73
N ASN A 437 20.77 30.45 -5.03
CA ASN A 437 20.32 31.45 -6.00
C ASN A 437 18.90 31.16 -6.56
N ASP A 438 18.31 30.02 -6.26
CA ASP A 438 17.02 29.61 -6.83
C ASP A 438 15.85 30.23 -6.06
N VAL A 439 15.88 30.17 -4.72
CA VAL A 439 14.89 30.80 -3.83
C VAL A 439 15.60 31.72 -2.85
N SER A 440 15.46 33.02 -3.03
CA SER A 440 16.03 34.01 -2.10
C SER A 440 15.30 33.96 -0.74
N PRO A 441 15.96 34.41 0.37
CA PRO A 441 15.27 34.54 1.66
C PRO A 441 13.99 35.36 1.59
N LYS A 442 13.97 36.43 0.75
CA LYS A 442 12.76 37.22 0.49
C LYS A 442 11.65 36.38 -0.17
N GLY A 443 12.01 35.54 -1.15
CA GLY A 443 11.08 34.64 -1.82
C GLY A 443 10.46 33.63 -0.84
N ALA A 444 11.28 33.01 0.03
CA ALA A 444 10.82 32.09 1.06
C ALA A 444 9.86 32.75 2.07
N ILE A 445 10.19 34.00 2.52
CA ILE A 445 9.31 34.77 3.42
C ILE A 445 7.98 35.10 2.75
N LEU A 446 7.99 35.58 1.50
CA LEU A 446 6.77 35.90 0.76
C LEU A 446 5.90 34.66 0.51
N TYR A 447 6.53 33.52 0.21
CA TYR A 447 5.82 32.24 0.05
C TYR A 447 5.18 31.79 1.36
N HIS A 448 5.89 31.88 2.47
CA HIS A 448 5.34 31.61 3.81
C HIS A 448 4.17 32.53 4.14
N GLN A 449 4.27 33.84 3.85
CA GLN A 449 3.18 34.80 4.07
C GLN A 449 1.96 34.55 3.18
N TRP A 450 2.17 34.03 1.96
CA TRP A 450 1.07 33.59 1.10
C TRP A 450 0.33 32.43 1.75
N LEU A 451 1.05 31.43 2.25
CA LEU A 451 0.48 30.29 2.95
C LEU A 451 -0.27 30.70 4.23
N ASP A 452 0.34 31.57 5.04
CA ASP A 452 -0.27 32.09 6.28
C ASP A 452 -1.65 32.73 6.01
N ARG A 453 -1.76 33.59 5.00
CA ARG A 453 -3.05 34.22 4.63
C ARG A 453 -4.11 33.20 4.22
N ARG A 454 -3.73 32.12 3.50
CA ARG A 454 -4.67 31.08 3.05
C ARG A 454 -5.20 30.26 4.23
N ILE A 455 -4.30 29.83 5.12
CA ILE A 455 -4.68 29.06 6.31
C ILE A 455 -5.47 29.92 7.32
N ALA A 456 -5.07 31.17 7.54
CA ALA A 456 -5.80 32.09 8.40
C ALA A 456 -7.26 32.29 7.92
N ALA A 457 -7.46 32.41 6.61
CA ALA A 457 -8.78 32.55 5.99
C ALA A 457 -9.58 31.24 5.95
N ASN A 458 -9.02 30.11 6.41
CA ASN A 458 -9.58 28.77 6.22
C ASN A 458 -10.01 28.52 4.77
N GLU A 459 -9.13 28.94 3.82
CA GLU A 459 -9.44 28.74 2.41
C GLU A 459 -9.56 27.27 2.07
N PRO A 460 -10.52 26.86 1.23
CA PRO A 460 -10.65 25.47 0.78
C PRO A 460 -9.32 24.89 0.31
N VAL A 461 -8.94 23.71 0.84
CA VAL A 461 -7.59 23.13 0.60
C VAL A 461 -7.39 22.81 -0.88
N ASP A 462 -8.42 22.38 -1.58
CA ASP A 462 -8.40 22.13 -3.03
C ASP A 462 -8.03 23.40 -3.78
N LYS A 463 -8.66 24.54 -3.45
CA LYS A 463 -8.37 25.83 -4.07
C LYS A 463 -6.94 26.29 -3.80
N MET A 464 -6.46 26.14 -2.56
CA MET A 464 -5.08 26.49 -2.21
C MET A 464 -4.06 25.68 -3.04
N VAL A 465 -4.27 24.38 -3.20
CA VAL A 465 -3.39 23.48 -3.97
C VAL A 465 -3.53 23.75 -5.47
N HIS A 466 -4.73 23.94 -5.97
CA HIS A 466 -4.98 24.32 -7.36
C HIS A 466 -4.21 25.60 -7.72
N ASP A 467 -4.40 26.68 -6.95
CA ASP A 467 -3.74 27.97 -7.19
C ASP A 467 -2.21 27.88 -7.13
N LEU A 468 -1.68 27.01 -6.27
CA LEU A 468 -0.24 26.70 -6.22
C LEU A 468 0.26 26.06 -7.52
N LEU A 469 -0.43 25.03 -7.99
CA LEU A 469 0.00 24.23 -9.15
C LEU A 469 -0.08 24.98 -10.47
N ILE A 470 -1.02 25.92 -10.61
CA ILE A 470 -1.13 26.75 -11.81
C ILE A 470 -0.37 28.07 -11.74
N ALA A 471 0.30 28.36 -10.60
CA ALA A 471 0.94 29.65 -10.37
C ALA A 471 1.94 30.01 -11.47
N SER A 472 1.83 31.24 -12.00
CA SER A 472 2.69 31.82 -13.02
C SER A 472 3.04 33.27 -12.67
N GLY A 473 4.16 33.78 -13.14
CA GLY A 473 4.61 35.14 -12.86
C GLY A 473 5.88 35.20 -12.01
N GLY A 474 6.16 36.37 -11.47
CA GLY A 474 7.36 36.62 -10.65
C GLY A 474 7.25 36.03 -9.26
N THR A 475 8.35 35.47 -8.75
CA THR A 475 8.42 34.81 -7.42
C THR A 475 8.17 35.77 -6.26
N PHE A 476 8.23 37.09 -6.48
CA PHE A 476 7.88 38.10 -5.48
C PHE A 476 6.44 38.59 -5.64
N ALA A 477 6.00 38.81 -6.89
CA ALA A 477 4.66 39.27 -7.18
C ALA A 477 3.60 38.18 -7.02
N ASN A 478 3.93 36.95 -7.38
CA ASN A 478 3.10 35.75 -7.19
C ASN A 478 3.88 34.67 -6.41
N PRO A 479 3.92 34.76 -5.07
CA PRO A 479 4.81 33.95 -4.23
C PRO A 479 4.70 32.42 -4.35
N PRO A 480 3.53 31.80 -4.64
CA PRO A 480 3.45 30.34 -4.83
C PRO A 480 4.33 29.83 -5.99
N THR A 481 4.72 30.68 -6.94
CA THR A 481 5.69 30.30 -7.98
C THR A 481 7.05 29.87 -7.45
N ASN A 482 7.40 30.21 -6.18
CA ASN A 482 8.60 29.71 -5.52
C ASN A 482 8.60 28.19 -5.38
N TYR A 483 7.46 27.52 -5.33
CA TYR A 483 7.36 26.05 -5.33
C TYR A 483 8.12 25.43 -6.51
N PHE A 484 7.99 26.02 -7.70
CA PHE A 484 8.68 25.55 -8.92
C PHE A 484 10.16 25.93 -8.97
N GLN A 485 10.68 26.70 -8.00
CA GLN A 485 12.10 27.01 -7.89
C GLN A 485 12.81 26.08 -6.89
N LEU A 486 12.08 25.51 -5.93
CA LEU A 486 12.61 24.56 -4.95
C LEU A 486 13.03 23.25 -5.61
N GLU A 487 12.32 22.82 -6.65
CA GLU A 487 12.72 21.68 -7.47
C GLU A 487 12.60 22.03 -8.96
N ARG A 488 13.74 22.05 -9.63
CA ARG A 488 13.83 22.44 -11.05
C ARG A 488 13.94 21.26 -12.00
N ASN A 489 14.26 20.08 -11.47
CA ASN A 489 14.26 18.84 -12.24
C ASN A 489 12.82 18.35 -12.40
N THR A 490 12.36 18.18 -13.63
CA THR A 490 10.99 17.81 -13.96
C THR A 490 10.55 16.50 -13.32
N LEU A 491 11.43 15.48 -13.29
CA LEU A 491 11.11 14.18 -12.70
C LEU A 491 10.93 14.30 -11.19
N LYS A 492 11.86 14.99 -10.52
CA LYS A 492 11.77 15.22 -9.07
C LYS A 492 10.60 16.12 -8.68
N LEU A 493 10.25 17.09 -9.51
CA LEU A 493 9.04 17.89 -9.28
C LEU A 493 7.77 17.03 -9.35
N ALA A 494 7.70 16.11 -10.32
CA ALA A 494 6.58 15.17 -10.41
C ALA A 494 6.51 14.25 -9.18
N GLU A 495 7.66 13.73 -8.71
CA GLU A 495 7.75 12.97 -7.46
C GLU A 495 7.25 13.78 -6.26
N ASN A 496 7.70 15.04 -6.12
CA ASN A 496 7.28 15.92 -5.04
C ASN A 496 5.77 16.20 -5.07
N VAL A 497 5.20 16.44 -6.25
CA VAL A 497 3.75 16.65 -6.41
C VAL A 497 2.97 15.39 -6.04
N ALA A 498 3.40 14.22 -6.50
CA ALA A 498 2.75 12.96 -6.15
C ALA A 498 2.81 12.69 -4.64
N GLN A 499 3.94 12.95 -4.01
CA GLN A 499 4.15 12.73 -2.58
C GLN A 499 3.40 13.75 -1.73
N ALA A 500 3.48 15.05 -2.06
CA ALA A 500 2.89 16.14 -1.29
C ALA A 500 1.35 16.16 -1.35
N PHE A 501 0.76 15.79 -2.48
CA PHE A 501 -0.69 15.97 -2.70
C PHE A 501 -1.45 14.65 -2.89
N LEU A 502 -0.80 13.58 -3.35
CA LEU A 502 -1.44 12.29 -3.51
C LEU A 502 -0.99 11.25 -2.47
N GLY A 503 0.05 11.57 -1.67
CA GLY A 503 0.60 10.66 -0.67
C GLY A 503 1.31 9.45 -1.25
N MET A 504 1.93 9.58 -2.42
CA MET A 504 2.52 8.45 -3.16
C MET A 504 4.00 8.66 -3.45
N ARG A 505 4.81 7.65 -3.15
CA ARG A 505 6.23 7.59 -3.51
C ARG A 505 6.39 6.82 -4.81
N ILE A 506 6.53 7.53 -5.94
CA ILE A 506 6.61 6.91 -7.28
C ILE A 506 8.05 6.75 -7.80
N GLN A 507 9.07 7.13 -7.03
CA GLN A 507 10.47 7.19 -7.47
C GLN A 507 11.00 5.87 -8.03
N CYS A 508 10.58 4.72 -7.48
CA CYS A 508 11.01 3.41 -7.98
C CYS A 508 10.63 3.21 -9.45
N ALA A 509 9.49 3.78 -9.88
CA ALA A 509 9.00 3.67 -11.25
C ALA A 509 9.82 4.49 -12.28
N GLN A 510 10.80 5.29 -11.84
CA GLN A 510 11.75 5.97 -12.73
C GLN A 510 12.63 5.01 -13.54
N CYS A 511 13.04 3.89 -12.94
CA CYS A 511 14.03 2.97 -13.54
C CYS A 511 13.45 1.61 -13.92
N HIS A 512 12.36 1.20 -13.31
CA HIS A 512 11.67 -0.08 -13.53
C HIS A 512 10.22 0.02 -13.02
N ASN A 513 9.36 -0.93 -13.38
CA ASN A 513 8.03 -0.98 -12.78
C ASN A 513 8.13 -1.11 -11.26
N HIS A 514 7.28 -0.38 -10.52
CA HIS A 514 7.35 -0.33 -9.06
C HIS A 514 7.25 -1.75 -8.47
N PRO A 515 8.19 -2.19 -7.59
CA PRO A 515 8.26 -3.60 -7.16
C PRO A 515 7.14 -4.03 -6.22
N PHE A 516 6.52 -3.07 -5.52
CA PHE A 516 5.53 -3.32 -4.45
C PHE A 516 4.24 -2.52 -4.65
N ASP A 517 4.05 -1.94 -5.83
CA ASP A 517 2.87 -1.17 -6.19
C ASP A 517 2.58 -1.34 -7.68
N ARG A 518 1.48 -0.76 -8.16
CA ARG A 518 0.98 -0.86 -9.53
C ARG A 518 1.64 0.09 -10.54
N TRP A 519 2.49 1.02 -10.08
CA TRP A 519 3.05 2.06 -10.94
C TRP A 519 4.08 1.50 -11.92
N THR A 520 3.85 1.74 -13.20
CA THR A 520 4.78 1.40 -14.27
C THR A 520 5.67 2.58 -14.62
N MET A 521 6.73 2.33 -15.41
CA MET A 521 7.53 3.42 -15.98
C MET A 521 6.68 4.35 -16.85
N ASP A 522 5.72 3.81 -17.62
CA ASP A 522 4.80 4.61 -18.43
C ASP A 522 3.94 5.55 -17.57
N ASP A 523 3.45 5.10 -16.41
CA ASP A 523 2.72 5.95 -15.46
C ASP A 523 3.60 7.07 -14.92
N TYR A 524 4.84 6.75 -14.54
CA TYR A 524 5.79 7.72 -14.00
C TYR A 524 6.15 8.82 -15.02
N TYR A 525 6.56 8.43 -16.24
CA TYR A 525 6.94 9.39 -17.27
C TYR A 525 5.72 10.13 -17.84
N GLY A 526 4.56 9.47 -17.92
CA GLY A 526 3.30 10.12 -18.27
C GLY A 526 2.89 11.19 -17.26
N PHE A 527 3.02 10.93 -15.97
CA PHE A 527 2.76 11.93 -14.93
C PHE A 527 3.80 13.07 -14.96
N ALA A 528 5.07 12.76 -15.12
CA ALA A 528 6.11 13.76 -15.24
C ALA A 528 5.93 14.67 -16.48
N ALA A 529 5.29 14.19 -17.54
CA ALA A 529 5.03 14.95 -18.75
C ALA A 529 4.13 16.19 -18.54
N PHE A 530 3.34 16.23 -17.46
CA PHE A 530 2.58 17.43 -17.10
C PHE A 530 3.46 18.64 -16.77
N PHE A 531 4.69 18.43 -16.31
CA PHE A 531 5.59 19.47 -15.80
C PHE A 531 6.71 19.86 -16.76
N THR A 532 6.74 19.30 -17.97
CA THR A 532 7.83 19.56 -18.96
C THR A 532 7.81 20.96 -19.53
N GLN A 533 6.69 21.66 -19.46
CA GLN A 533 6.51 22.98 -20.09
C GLN A 533 6.71 24.17 -19.14
N ILE A 534 7.32 23.94 -17.97
CA ILE A 534 7.60 25.01 -16.99
C ILE A 534 8.86 25.78 -17.43
N GLY A 535 8.61 26.95 -18.01
CA GLY A 535 9.66 27.91 -18.37
C GLY A 535 10.05 28.81 -17.20
N ARG A 536 11.30 29.24 -17.22
CA ARG A 536 11.89 30.14 -16.20
C ARG A 536 12.74 31.22 -16.87
N LYS A 537 12.58 32.48 -16.44
CA LYS A 537 13.45 33.57 -16.86
C LYS A 537 13.73 34.52 -15.68
N ARG A 538 14.81 35.28 -15.76
CA ARG A 538 15.11 36.26 -14.72
C ARG A 538 14.11 37.42 -14.77
N GLY A 539 13.73 37.92 -13.58
CA GLY A 539 12.95 39.12 -13.40
C GLY A 539 13.80 40.39 -13.53
N ALA A 540 13.19 41.54 -13.31
CA ALA A 540 13.89 42.83 -13.23
C ALA A 540 14.81 42.91 -11.98
N ASP A 541 14.37 42.36 -10.84
CA ASP A 541 15.22 42.11 -9.67
C ASP A 541 16.02 40.81 -9.92
N PRO A 542 17.37 40.85 -9.82
CA PRO A 542 18.21 39.67 -10.04
C PRO A 542 17.87 38.47 -9.13
N ARG A 543 17.18 38.68 -8.00
CA ARG A 543 16.75 37.68 -7.04
C ARG A 543 15.38 37.11 -7.36
N GLU A 544 14.68 37.67 -8.38
CA GLU A 544 13.36 37.24 -8.81
C GLU A 544 13.45 36.36 -10.06
N THR A 545 12.75 35.25 -10.05
CA THR A 545 12.52 34.41 -11.23
C THR A 545 11.08 34.53 -11.66
N ILE A 546 10.85 34.61 -12.97
CA ILE A 546 9.53 34.58 -13.58
C ILE A 546 9.28 33.16 -14.08
N VAL A 547 8.22 32.51 -13.56
CA VAL A 547 7.74 31.19 -13.98
C VAL A 547 6.62 31.37 -14.99
N PHE A 548 6.65 30.61 -16.08
CA PHE A 548 5.62 30.67 -17.13
C PHE A 548 5.49 29.34 -17.85
N ASP A 549 4.40 29.17 -18.60
CA ASP A 549 4.23 27.99 -19.47
C ASP A 549 4.90 28.26 -20.82
N SER A 550 5.92 27.49 -21.15
CA SER A 550 6.74 27.69 -22.37
C SER A 550 6.06 27.19 -23.65
N GLY A 551 4.95 26.44 -23.53
CA GLY A 551 4.24 25.84 -24.65
C GLY A 551 4.99 24.70 -25.35
N GLY A 552 6.23 24.40 -24.98
CA GLY A 552 7.07 23.36 -25.57
C GLY A 552 7.75 22.50 -24.52
N GLY A 553 8.22 21.35 -24.93
CA GLY A 553 8.89 20.35 -24.07
C GLY A 553 8.12 19.03 -24.01
N GLU A 554 8.78 17.96 -24.43
CA GLU A 554 8.21 16.60 -24.40
C GLU A 554 9.02 15.70 -23.48
N MET A 555 8.32 14.88 -22.72
CA MET A 555 8.93 13.83 -21.92
C MET A 555 9.40 12.69 -22.85
N GLN A 556 10.60 12.20 -22.63
CA GLN A 556 11.13 11.06 -23.40
C GLN A 556 11.13 9.80 -22.52
N HIS A 557 10.54 8.72 -22.99
CA HIS A 557 10.61 7.44 -22.30
C HIS A 557 12.03 6.86 -22.40
N PRO A 558 12.66 6.44 -21.28
CA PRO A 558 14.08 6.06 -21.29
C PRO A 558 14.38 4.76 -22.06
N VAL A 559 13.42 3.84 -22.16
CA VAL A 559 13.57 2.56 -22.87
C VAL A 559 13.19 2.73 -24.34
N THR A 560 11.97 3.18 -24.63
CA THR A 560 11.46 3.25 -26.00
C THR A 560 11.99 4.43 -26.81
N LYS A 561 12.58 5.45 -26.14
CA LYS A 561 13.05 6.71 -26.73
C LYS A 561 11.97 7.51 -27.46
N LYS A 562 10.71 7.17 -27.25
CA LYS A 562 9.55 7.86 -27.83
C LYS A 562 9.03 8.96 -26.89
N PRO A 563 8.43 10.03 -27.42
CA PRO A 563 7.71 11.01 -26.60
C PRO A 563 6.59 10.33 -25.80
N THR A 564 6.47 10.69 -24.54
CA THR A 564 5.43 10.18 -23.62
C THR A 564 4.42 11.29 -23.38
N PRO A 565 3.16 11.12 -23.78
CA PRO A 565 2.10 12.10 -23.52
C PRO A 565 1.76 12.16 -22.01
N PRO A 566 1.19 13.29 -21.54
CA PRO A 566 0.68 13.37 -20.19
C PRO A 566 -0.37 12.31 -19.88
N LYS A 567 -0.23 11.67 -18.71
CA LYS A 567 -1.15 10.64 -18.21
C LYS A 567 -1.33 10.80 -16.70
N PHE A 568 -2.56 10.73 -16.21
CA PHE A 568 -2.83 10.74 -14.78
C PHE A 568 -2.38 9.46 -14.12
N LEU A 569 -1.92 9.55 -12.86
CA LEU A 569 -1.54 8.36 -12.09
C LEU A 569 -2.78 7.47 -11.83
N GLY A 570 -2.76 6.28 -12.38
CA GLY A 570 -3.87 5.32 -12.29
C GLY A 570 -5.11 5.72 -13.08
N GLY A 571 -5.00 6.71 -13.97
CA GLY A 571 -6.06 7.19 -14.85
C GLY A 571 -5.67 7.16 -16.32
N GLU A 572 -6.53 7.72 -17.14
CA GLU A 572 -6.34 7.84 -18.58
C GLU A 572 -5.51 9.08 -18.96
N ALA A 573 -5.05 9.12 -20.20
CA ALA A 573 -4.44 10.31 -20.78
C ALA A 573 -5.53 11.38 -21.04
N PRO A 574 -5.41 12.59 -20.46
CA PRO A 574 -6.41 13.63 -20.63
C PRO A 574 -6.33 14.28 -22.01
N THR A 575 -7.46 14.81 -22.48
CA THR A 575 -7.45 15.80 -23.56
C THR A 575 -7.03 17.14 -22.98
N ILE A 576 -5.82 17.61 -23.27
CA ILE A 576 -5.27 18.86 -22.73
C ILE A 576 -5.95 20.08 -23.37
N GLY A 577 -6.08 20.11 -24.71
CA GLY A 577 -6.61 21.27 -25.43
C GLY A 577 -5.80 22.53 -25.12
N ASP A 578 -6.50 23.70 -25.08
CA ASP A 578 -5.91 25.01 -24.83
C ASP A 578 -5.63 25.29 -23.32
N ARG A 579 -6.04 24.40 -22.41
CA ARG A 579 -5.91 24.59 -20.95
C ARG A 579 -4.47 24.63 -20.45
N GLY A 580 -3.57 23.96 -21.14
CA GLY A 580 -2.20 23.72 -20.67
C GLY A 580 -2.08 22.54 -19.70
N ARG A 581 -0.86 22.00 -19.63
CA ARG A 581 -0.58 20.74 -18.89
C ARG A 581 -0.74 20.92 -17.37
N ARG A 582 -0.25 22.02 -16.81
CA ARG A 582 -0.35 22.29 -15.35
C ARG A 582 -1.79 22.49 -14.90
N GLN A 583 -2.60 23.17 -15.69
CA GLN A 583 -4.02 23.36 -15.40
C GLN A 583 -4.74 22.00 -15.36
N ALA A 584 -4.50 21.13 -16.34
CA ALA A 584 -5.14 19.82 -16.41
C ALA A 584 -4.79 18.92 -15.20
N VAL A 585 -3.52 18.90 -14.78
CA VAL A 585 -3.12 18.11 -13.60
C VAL A 585 -3.60 18.72 -12.29
N ALA A 586 -3.66 20.07 -12.19
CA ALA A 586 -4.20 20.74 -11.01
C ALA A 586 -5.70 20.45 -10.84
N GLU A 587 -6.50 20.58 -11.90
CA GLU A 587 -7.93 20.23 -11.90
C GLU A 587 -8.16 18.75 -11.52
N TRP A 588 -7.34 17.84 -12.04
CA TRP A 588 -7.45 16.43 -11.70
C TRP A 588 -7.09 16.14 -10.23
N ILE A 589 -5.98 16.70 -9.72
CA ILE A 589 -5.58 16.51 -8.32
C ILE A 589 -6.67 17.03 -7.38
N THR A 590 -7.21 18.21 -7.63
CA THR A 590 -8.16 18.89 -6.72
C THR A 590 -9.63 18.54 -6.98
N SER A 591 -9.89 17.64 -7.94
CA SER A 591 -11.25 17.14 -8.18
C SER A 591 -11.77 16.36 -6.96
N PRO A 592 -13.05 16.53 -6.56
CA PRO A 592 -13.65 15.67 -5.54
C PRO A 592 -13.69 14.19 -5.92
N ASP A 593 -13.64 13.88 -7.22
CA ASP A 593 -13.58 12.51 -7.75
C ASP A 593 -12.15 11.92 -7.73
N ASN A 594 -11.13 12.72 -7.38
CA ASN A 594 -9.77 12.21 -7.28
C ASN A 594 -9.68 11.19 -6.12
N PRO A 595 -9.24 9.94 -6.37
CA PRO A 595 -9.30 8.89 -5.36
C PRO A 595 -8.26 9.04 -4.24
N TYR A 596 -7.35 10.02 -4.32
CA TYR A 596 -6.16 10.13 -3.46
C TYR A 596 -6.15 11.40 -2.62
N PHE A 597 -6.35 12.57 -3.22
CA PHE A 597 -6.08 13.89 -2.62
C PHE A 597 -6.83 14.13 -1.30
N ALA A 598 -8.15 13.96 -1.29
CA ALA A 598 -8.95 14.16 -0.09
C ALA A 598 -8.54 13.22 1.06
N LYS A 599 -8.25 11.95 0.74
CA LYS A 599 -7.78 10.95 1.69
C LYS A 599 -6.40 11.29 2.22
N HIS A 600 -5.50 11.79 1.37
CA HIS A 600 -4.16 12.18 1.78
C HIS A 600 -4.18 13.37 2.75
N VAL A 601 -4.94 14.42 2.43
CA VAL A 601 -5.13 15.58 3.32
C VAL A 601 -5.72 15.15 4.66
N ALA A 602 -6.74 14.28 4.64
CA ALA A 602 -7.33 13.73 5.87
C ALA A 602 -6.31 12.90 6.67
N ASN A 603 -5.47 12.11 6.01
CA ASN A 603 -4.42 11.33 6.66
C ASN A 603 -3.31 12.20 7.27
N ILE A 604 -2.96 13.31 6.64
CA ILE A 604 -2.05 14.33 7.22
C ILE A 604 -2.62 14.90 8.52
N ALA A 605 -3.89 15.33 8.50
CA ALA A 605 -4.56 15.81 9.69
C ALA A 605 -4.61 14.73 10.78
N TRP A 606 -5.02 13.52 10.44
CA TRP A 606 -5.05 12.38 11.35
C TRP A 606 -3.69 12.09 11.99
N THR A 607 -2.64 12.05 11.19
CA THR A 607 -1.26 11.82 11.66
C THR A 607 -0.82 12.88 12.68
N HIS A 608 -1.23 14.12 12.50
CA HIS A 608 -0.91 15.20 13.45
C HIS A 608 -1.51 14.92 14.83
N PHE A 609 -2.76 14.47 14.91
CA PHE A 609 -3.46 14.23 16.20
C PHE A 609 -3.13 12.90 16.86
N PHE A 610 -2.85 11.86 16.08
CA PHE A 610 -2.60 10.51 16.62
C PHE A 610 -1.13 10.10 16.61
N GLY A 611 -0.25 10.88 15.97
CA GLY A 611 1.18 10.54 15.84
C GLY A 611 1.44 9.40 14.83
N ARG A 612 0.39 8.79 14.30
CA ARG A 612 0.43 7.75 13.29
C ARG A 612 -0.71 7.98 12.29
N GLY A 613 -0.42 7.83 11.00
CA GLY A 613 -1.42 7.89 9.95
C GLY A 613 -2.31 6.64 9.91
N ILE A 614 -3.49 6.77 9.33
CA ILE A 614 -4.31 5.62 8.94
C ILE A 614 -3.57 4.84 7.85
N VAL A 615 -2.91 5.56 6.92
CA VAL A 615 -1.77 5.04 6.15
C VAL A 615 -0.50 5.54 6.84
N HIS A 616 0.38 4.64 7.22
CA HIS A 616 1.64 4.96 7.89
C HIS A 616 2.81 4.32 7.11
N GLU A 617 3.75 5.09 6.63
CA GLU A 617 4.04 6.52 6.52
C GLU A 617 2.96 7.30 5.73
N PRO A 618 2.58 8.53 6.11
CA PRO A 618 1.44 9.21 5.51
C PRO A 618 1.59 9.49 4.01
N ASP A 619 2.80 9.66 3.52
CA ASP A 619 3.16 9.98 2.14
C ASP A 619 3.55 8.75 1.31
N ASP A 620 3.22 7.53 1.79
CA ASP A 620 3.60 6.27 1.17
C ASP A 620 2.39 5.33 1.02
N ALA A 621 1.31 5.84 0.42
CA ALA A 621 0.13 5.05 0.09
C ALA A 621 0.43 4.11 -1.08
N ARG A 622 0.52 2.81 -0.81
CA ARG A 622 0.78 1.76 -1.80
C ARG A 622 0.13 0.44 -1.39
N VAL A 623 0.07 -0.51 -2.33
CA VAL A 623 -0.53 -1.85 -2.06
C VAL A 623 0.12 -2.53 -0.85
N SER A 624 1.44 -2.41 -0.70
CA SER A 624 2.16 -3.02 0.43
C SER A 624 2.09 -2.23 1.75
N ASN A 625 1.48 -1.05 1.74
CA ASN A 625 1.23 -0.21 2.90
C ASN A 625 -0.25 0.23 2.95
N PRO A 626 -1.18 -0.72 3.12
CA PRO A 626 -2.60 -0.41 3.11
C PRO A 626 -3.01 0.39 4.35
N PRO A 627 -4.12 1.15 4.27
CA PRO A 627 -4.66 1.84 5.44
C PRO A 627 -5.08 0.85 6.52
N ALA A 628 -4.72 1.14 7.78
CA ALA A 628 -5.11 0.34 8.95
C ALA A 628 -6.65 0.26 9.09
N ASN A 629 -7.35 1.31 8.66
CA ASN A 629 -8.81 1.36 8.60
C ASN A 629 -9.25 2.07 7.30
N ALA A 630 -9.42 1.29 6.24
CA ALA A 630 -9.78 1.82 4.91
C ALA A 630 -11.15 2.52 4.89
N PRO A 631 -12.22 2.00 5.53
CA PRO A 631 -13.49 2.70 5.63
C PRO A 631 -13.39 4.07 6.32
N LEU A 632 -12.60 4.17 7.40
CA LEU A 632 -12.37 5.43 8.11
C LEU A 632 -11.67 6.46 7.20
N LEU A 633 -10.61 6.06 6.51
CA LEU A 633 -9.91 6.96 5.59
C LEU A 633 -10.79 7.43 4.43
N ALA A 634 -11.62 6.54 3.90
CA ALA A 634 -12.57 6.86 2.85
C ALA A 634 -13.63 7.86 3.33
N GLU A 635 -14.19 7.65 4.52
CA GLU A 635 -15.20 8.55 5.11
C GLU A 635 -14.63 9.93 5.41
N LEU A 636 -13.43 10.02 6.01
CA LEU A 636 -12.77 11.30 6.27
C LEU A 636 -12.51 12.08 4.96
N GLY A 637 -12.02 11.41 3.91
CA GLY A 637 -11.82 12.03 2.61
C GLY A 637 -13.13 12.50 1.97
N ARG A 638 -14.18 11.66 2.01
CA ARG A 638 -15.51 11.98 1.50
C ARG A 638 -16.12 13.22 2.21
N ARG A 639 -16.04 13.25 3.56
CA ARG A 639 -16.55 14.36 4.36
C ARG A 639 -15.79 15.65 4.07
N LEU A 640 -14.46 15.60 3.98
CA LEU A 640 -13.65 16.76 3.63
C LEU A 640 -14.06 17.35 2.28
N ALA A 641 -14.21 16.54 1.24
CA ALA A 641 -14.65 17.00 -0.07
C ALA A 641 -16.10 17.55 -0.02
N ALA A 642 -17.03 16.86 0.66
CA ALA A 642 -18.43 17.25 0.76
C ALA A 642 -18.66 18.53 1.57
N SER A 643 -17.77 18.85 2.52
CA SER A 643 -17.83 20.09 3.32
C SER A 643 -17.33 21.34 2.57
N GLY A 644 -16.98 21.24 1.27
CA GLY A 644 -16.30 22.29 0.53
C GLY A 644 -14.84 22.46 0.97
N TRP A 645 -14.18 21.35 1.33
CA TRP A 645 -12.76 21.27 1.72
C TRP A 645 -12.42 22.07 2.98
N ASP A 646 -13.37 22.12 3.93
CA ASP A 646 -13.22 22.78 5.21
C ASP A 646 -12.26 22.00 6.13
N PHE A 647 -11.02 22.46 6.17
CA PHE A 647 -9.98 21.83 6.99
C PHE A 647 -10.23 21.98 8.50
N ARG A 648 -10.79 23.12 8.95
CA ARG A 648 -11.14 23.32 10.38
C ARG A 648 -12.26 22.41 10.82
N GLY A 649 -13.26 22.18 9.95
CA GLY A 649 -14.34 21.23 10.18
C GLY A 649 -13.81 19.81 10.38
N LEU A 650 -12.87 19.36 9.53
CA LEU A 650 -12.20 18.07 9.70
C LEU A 650 -11.45 17.97 11.05
N VAL A 651 -10.70 19.00 11.43
CA VAL A 651 -9.99 19.05 12.72
C VAL A 651 -10.96 18.97 13.89
N ARG A 652 -12.09 19.67 13.79
CA ARG A 652 -13.17 19.65 14.80
C ARG A 652 -13.74 18.23 14.95
N ASP A 653 -14.05 17.57 13.85
CA ASP A 653 -14.56 16.18 13.85
C ASP A 653 -13.59 15.24 14.59
N ILE A 654 -12.29 15.36 14.30
CA ILE A 654 -11.25 14.55 14.96
C ILE A 654 -11.20 14.83 16.47
N CYS A 655 -11.08 16.11 16.88
CA CYS A 655 -10.85 16.47 18.29
C CYS A 655 -12.09 16.25 19.19
N THR A 656 -13.30 16.24 18.61
CA THR A 656 -14.53 15.98 19.37
C THR A 656 -14.91 14.48 19.40
N SER A 657 -14.16 13.60 18.70
CA SER A 657 -14.37 12.15 18.73
C SER A 657 -13.92 11.52 20.05
N ARG A 658 -14.57 10.42 20.44
CA ARG A 658 -14.11 9.55 21.55
C ARG A 658 -12.73 9.00 21.26
N THR A 659 -12.47 8.64 20.00
CA THR A 659 -11.21 8.07 19.55
C THR A 659 -10.02 9.00 19.90
N TYR A 660 -10.13 10.30 19.69
CA TYR A 660 -9.10 11.26 20.06
C TYR A 660 -8.99 11.45 21.59
N GLN A 661 -10.11 11.34 22.30
CA GLN A 661 -10.19 11.61 23.74
C GLN A 661 -9.87 10.38 24.62
N ARG A 662 -9.42 9.26 24.04
CA ARG A 662 -8.98 8.08 24.79
C ARG A 662 -7.80 8.39 25.71
N SER A 663 -7.74 7.66 26.84
CA SER A 663 -6.57 7.60 27.71
C SER A 663 -5.39 6.93 26.99
N CYS A 664 -4.16 7.24 27.43
CA CYS A 664 -2.96 6.52 27.03
C CYS A 664 -2.71 5.25 27.87
N GLU A 665 -3.51 5.01 28.90
CA GLU A 665 -3.40 3.81 29.73
C GLU A 665 -4.01 2.62 29.00
N PRO A 666 -3.22 1.59 28.63
CA PRO A 666 -3.75 0.43 27.94
C PRO A 666 -4.46 -0.53 28.88
N ASN A 667 -5.41 -1.29 28.35
CA ASN A 667 -6.00 -2.45 29.01
C ASN A 667 -5.37 -3.76 28.50
N ASP A 668 -5.82 -4.90 29.03
CA ASP A 668 -5.25 -6.21 28.68
C ASP A 668 -5.46 -6.60 27.20
N THR A 669 -6.48 -6.02 26.55
CA THR A 669 -6.79 -6.34 25.17
C THR A 669 -6.05 -5.46 24.15
N ASN A 670 -5.63 -4.24 24.52
CA ASN A 670 -5.06 -3.25 23.61
C ASN A 670 -3.59 -2.89 23.89
N ARG A 671 -2.94 -3.50 24.86
CA ARG A 671 -1.55 -3.19 25.25
C ARG A 671 -0.54 -3.30 24.10
N LEU A 672 -0.79 -4.13 23.11
CA LEU A 672 0.05 -4.33 21.93
C LEU A 672 -0.51 -3.65 20.67
N ASP A 673 -1.61 -2.93 20.81
CA ASP A 673 -2.22 -2.22 19.67
C ASP A 673 -1.58 -0.83 19.52
N ASP A 674 -0.70 -0.71 18.56
CA ASP A 674 -0.10 0.57 18.15
C ASP A 674 -0.66 1.09 16.80
N THR A 675 -1.69 0.43 16.24
CA THR A 675 -2.16 0.65 14.87
C THR A 675 -3.62 1.07 14.76
N ASN A 676 -4.50 0.56 15.64
CA ASN A 676 -5.95 0.68 15.48
C ASN A 676 -6.61 1.76 16.35
N PHE A 677 -5.82 2.64 16.96
CA PHE A 677 -6.29 3.81 17.71
C PHE A 677 -7.17 3.46 18.93
N SER A 678 -6.96 2.29 19.51
CA SER A 678 -7.71 1.81 20.67
C SER A 678 -7.36 2.55 21.97
N HIS A 679 -6.22 3.23 21.99
CA HIS A 679 -5.76 4.12 23.06
C HIS A 679 -4.94 5.27 22.49
N ALA A 680 -4.75 6.34 23.24
CA ALA A 680 -3.90 7.45 22.81
C ALA A 680 -2.42 7.07 22.89
N ALA A 681 -1.66 7.41 21.86
CA ALA A 681 -0.23 7.21 21.83
C ALA A 681 0.51 8.30 22.65
N VAL A 682 1.52 7.89 23.41
CA VAL A 682 2.49 8.83 24.00
C VAL A 682 3.48 9.22 22.90
N ARG A 683 3.58 10.52 22.62
CA ARG A 683 4.41 11.04 21.53
C ARG A 683 5.30 12.21 21.97
N ARG A 684 6.45 12.31 21.35
CA ARG A 684 7.33 13.46 21.52
C ARG A 684 6.80 14.64 20.71
N PRO A 685 6.69 15.85 21.29
CA PRO A 685 6.35 17.04 20.51
C PRO A 685 7.46 17.38 19.49
N ARG A 686 7.08 18.09 18.43
CA ARG A 686 8.04 18.61 17.45
C ARG A 686 9.02 19.58 18.10
N ALA A 687 10.19 19.73 17.48
CA ALA A 687 11.26 20.59 18.01
C ALA A 687 10.79 22.03 18.26
N GLU A 688 10.03 22.60 17.33
CA GLU A 688 9.48 23.95 17.41
C GLU A 688 8.49 24.08 18.59
N VAL A 689 7.55 23.12 18.69
CA VAL A 689 6.55 23.08 19.76
C VAL A 689 7.24 22.89 21.12
N LEU A 690 8.22 21.98 21.20
CA LEU A 690 8.98 21.77 22.42
C LEU A 690 9.71 23.04 22.88
N LEU A 691 10.33 23.76 21.94
CA LEU A 691 11.01 25.01 22.25
C LEU A 691 10.04 26.09 22.74
N ASP A 692 8.88 26.23 22.11
CA ASP A 692 7.84 27.18 22.48
C ASP A 692 7.24 26.86 23.86
N VAL A 693 6.99 25.57 24.15
CA VAL A 693 6.54 25.12 25.48
C VAL A 693 7.58 25.41 26.57
N LEU A 694 8.85 25.15 26.29
CA LEU A 694 9.92 25.47 27.24
C LEU A 694 10.01 26.98 27.51
N ALA A 695 9.90 27.79 26.43
CA ALA A 695 9.88 29.26 26.55
C ALA A 695 8.68 29.74 27.38
N GLN A 696 7.51 29.13 27.18
CA GLN A 696 6.30 29.44 27.97
C GLN A 696 6.47 29.12 29.45
N VAL A 697 6.96 27.92 29.79
CA VAL A 697 7.10 27.46 31.17
C VAL A 697 8.21 28.21 31.92
N THR A 698 9.29 28.61 31.24
CA THR A 698 10.41 29.33 31.80
C THR A 698 10.28 30.86 31.71
N GLU A 699 9.21 31.35 31.05
CA GLU A 699 8.99 32.79 30.75
C GLU A 699 10.15 33.44 29.99
N THR A 700 10.90 32.63 29.22
CA THR A 700 12.03 33.09 28.41
C THR A 700 11.60 33.58 27.02
N LYS A 701 12.39 34.42 26.39
CA LYS A 701 12.12 34.97 25.08
C LYS A 701 13.22 34.57 24.10
N HIS A 702 12.85 33.86 23.05
CA HIS A 702 13.80 33.52 21.98
C HIS A 702 13.92 34.65 20.94
N LYS A 703 15.08 34.70 20.27
CA LYS A 703 15.32 35.60 19.16
C LYS A 703 15.70 34.80 17.93
N PHE A 704 14.86 34.88 16.89
CA PHE A 704 15.15 34.31 15.58
C PHE A 704 15.53 35.41 14.58
N PRO A 705 16.42 35.13 13.59
CA PRO A 705 16.76 36.08 12.53
C PRO A 705 15.50 36.56 11.80
N GLY A 706 15.35 37.87 11.63
CA GLY A 706 14.21 38.48 10.93
C GLY A 706 12.90 38.52 11.71
N LEU A 707 12.82 37.96 12.92
CA LEU A 707 11.64 38.00 13.76
C LEU A 707 11.84 38.88 15.02
N PRO A 708 10.75 39.41 15.62
CA PRO A 708 10.84 40.17 16.87
C PRO A 708 11.30 39.28 18.05
N LEU A 709 11.78 39.91 19.11
CA LEU A 709 12.10 39.22 20.35
C LEU A 709 10.84 38.61 20.97
N GLY A 710 10.89 37.34 21.31
CA GLY A 710 9.75 36.59 21.84
C GLY A 710 8.85 35.97 20.76
N ALA A 711 9.26 36.01 19.50
CA ALA A 711 8.60 35.24 18.45
C ALA A 711 8.69 33.73 18.74
N ARG A 712 7.67 32.98 18.37
CA ARG A 712 7.60 31.54 18.52
C ARG A 712 8.45 30.80 17.47
N ALA A 713 8.95 29.63 17.81
CA ALA A 713 9.72 28.81 16.88
C ALA A 713 8.87 28.34 15.69
N VAL A 714 7.57 28.09 15.89
CA VAL A 714 6.63 27.73 14.81
C VAL A 714 6.47 28.84 13.75
N GLN A 715 6.78 30.11 14.08
CA GLN A 715 6.70 31.24 13.14
C GLN A 715 7.93 31.36 12.22
N VAL A 716 8.95 30.50 12.38
CA VAL A 716 10.17 30.56 11.55
C VAL A 716 9.84 30.14 10.12
N ALA A 717 9.80 31.12 9.22
CA ALA A 717 9.39 30.94 7.83
C ALA A 717 10.36 30.06 7.01
N ASP A 718 11.68 30.28 7.17
CA ASP A 718 12.70 29.60 6.37
C ASP A 718 13.21 28.32 7.08
N GLY A 719 13.01 27.16 6.43
CA GLY A 719 13.51 25.88 6.91
C GLY A 719 15.03 25.83 7.15
N ARG A 720 15.82 26.66 6.46
CA ARG A 720 17.27 26.75 6.64
C ARG A 720 17.72 27.65 7.79
N THR A 721 16.82 28.30 8.50
CA THR A 721 17.21 29.10 9.68
C THR A 721 17.92 28.24 10.71
N SER A 722 19.20 28.50 10.95
CA SER A 722 20.01 27.74 11.91
C SER A 722 19.60 28.05 13.36
N ASN A 723 19.34 27.02 14.14
CA ASN A 723 19.14 27.10 15.58
C ASN A 723 19.56 25.77 16.21
N TYR A 724 20.48 25.83 17.18
CA TYR A 724 21.07 24.64 17.79
C TYR A 724 20.02 23.71 18.41
N PHE A 725 19.08 24.27 19.19
CA PHE A 725 18.02 23.47 19.82
C PHE A 725 17.14 22.77 18.78
N LEU A 726 16.65 23.52 17.80
CA LEU A 726 15.78 22.98 16.76
C LEU A 726 16.46 21.86 15.97
N THR A 727 17.74 22.03 15.64
CA THR A 727 18.53 21.01 14.93
C THR A 727 18.73 19.76 15.80
N THR A 728 19.07 19.93 17.08
CA THR A 728 19.30 18.83 18.04
C THR A 728 18.03 17.99 18.25
N PHE A 729 16.86 18.63 18.28
CA PHE A 729 15.58 17.97 18.48
C PHE A 729 14.87 17.55 17.19
N GLY A 730 15.57 17.63 16.04
CA GLY A 730 15.11 17.04 14.79
C GLY A 730 14.08 17.89 14.04
N ARG A 731 14.25 19.22 14.01
CA ARG A 731 13.48 20.08 13.12
C ARG A 731 13.66 19.65 11.68
N ALA A 732 12.55 19.58 10.93
CA ALA A 732 12.58 19.30 9.50
C ALA A 732 13.36 20.36 8.72
N THR A 733 14.31 19.94 7.88
CA THR A 733 15.09 20.84 6.98
C THR A 733 14.25 21.35 5.82
N ARG A 734 13.10 20.73 5.59
CA ARG A 734 12.20 20.98 4.45
C ARG A 734 12.88 20.75 3.09
N GLU A 735 13.88 19.87 3.04
CA GLU A 735 14.56 19.49 1.80
C GLU A 735 13.81 18.43 1.02
N ASP A 736 13.09 17.57 1.74
CA ASP A 736 12.22 16.54 1.20
C ASP A 736 10.77 16.79 1.63
N VAL A 737 9.82 16.17 0.93
CA VAL A 737 8.38 16.25 1.25
C VAL A 737 8.06 15.53 2.55
N CYS A 738 8.89 14.57 2.97
CA CYS A 738 8.67 13.83 4.21
C CYS A 738 8.84 14.68 5.44
N SER A 739 8.01 14.44 6.37
CA SER A 739 8.02 15.03 7.72
C SER A 739 9.00 14.34 8.66
#